data_5486418121ee822f48c9c6da009ba6b4
#
_entry.id   5486418121ee822f48c9c6da009ba6b4
#
_cell.length_a   1.000
_cell.length_b   1.000
_cell.length_c   1.000
_cell.angle_alpha   90.00
_cell.angle_beta   90.00
_cell.angle_gamma   90.00
#
_symmetry.space_group_name_H-M   'P 1'
#
loop_
_entity.id
_entity.type
_entity.pdbx_description
1 polymer ?
#
loop_
_entity_poly.entity_id
_entity_poly.type
_entity_poly.pdbx_seq_one_letter_code
_entity_poly.pdbx_strand_id
1 'polypeptide(L)'
;MRTNLSRFTVGFSDWAWESVLHKYEGGAAPMFPQAWQVGRYLEGYAEREPKEEGEEKGTSTDTEEQELHSEEFDYLLVASGYFSKPHVPDIPGLSDFSAQTVHSSSLHNEGDMQWLLERAGSHGGRLVVIGGSMSGVETASALATHLSSMNFTPGVSSQVGKAYEVHHICSRPFWTVPYYLPHATPRTDAQDGSLHFLPLDLVFYDLSRRPPGPVEYGFGPASAQQVTRVNQYFQGLLGSDYKNVGEKVFSLDDGLSEKVQPSWIGIDDDYAEYVRSESIRTTIGRISAVHVSETGNARIHIQSADGNTTSIDDVAAIVTATGFTPFSSLHFLPADVLTTLEFSATDAFFPVVLDGKGSTNAQLPDIGFVGFYRGPYWGVMEMQARNVAESWFRSESGPELSSSAEAIEEKRQERETVREFRNAGSTLQFPMGDYVGLMESFARDVRVSRSPLDTGGWDGPVIPARYMDESCKKDENMNGEAQTTVDSLRGVLFPEPGSSSLAMASATFRALHGTWRFTRTPVNEDRVSGTMTFHPRYPSSEGYEKEYICEECLESSDEAARSVYRLAKEGSTPYIGIWDVDLAEDPNSAARFSHGLCLAPAKLDKESGKFVVHATAGAEGQDSRHEYAFQLEGVTIPSWTCTASGTNGSTKSTTVYTRL
;
A
#
# COMPACT_ATOMS: atom_id res chain seq x y z
N MET A 1 -9.59 -0.06 6.59
CA MET A 1 -8.53 0.34 5.64
C MET A 1 -7.40 1.03 6.38
N ARG A 2 -6.16 0.86 5.91
CA ARG A 2 -4.94 1.52 6.42
C ARG A 2 -4.25 2.27 5.29
N THR A 3 -3.27 3.11 5.62
CA THR A 3 -2.46 3.80 4.62
C THR A 3 -1.54 2.81 3.87
N ASN A 4 -1.26 3.11 2.60
CA ASN A 4 -0.35 2.32 1.76
C ASN A 4 1.12 2.68 1.99
N LEU A 5 1.37 3.80 2.64
CA LEU A 5 2.69 4.31 3.00
C LEU A 5 2.80 4.41 4.52
N SER A 6 4.04 4.39 5.02
CA SER A 6 4.29 4.47 6.45
C SER A 6 3.95 5.84 7.04
N ARG A 7 3.78 5.90 8.37
CA ARG A 7 3.57 7.16 9.10
C ARG A 7 4.65 8.21 8.84
N PHE A 8 5.83 7.81 8.40
CA PHE A 8 6.92 8.71 8.11
C PHE A 8 6.71 9.56 6.87
N THR A 9 5.92 9.08 5.91
CA THR A 9 5.58 9.82 4.69
C THR A 9 4.12 10.25 4.65
N VAL A 10 3.27 9.68 5.51
CA VAL A 10 1.89 10.11 5.76
C VAL A 10 1.87 10.99 7.01
N GLY A 11 2.38 12.20 6.89
CA GLY A 11 2.48 13.16 7.99
C GLY A 11 3.06 14.49 7.51
N PHE A 12 2.95 15.51 8.34
CA PHE A 12 3.53 16.83 8.11
C PHE A 12 4.93 16.94 8.74
N SER A 13 5.70 17.92 8.28
CA SER A 13 7.10 18.08 8.71
C SER A 13 7.25 18.45 10.19
N ASP A 14 6.26 19.11 10.76
CA ASP A 14 6.24 19.73 12.08
C ASP A 14 5.25 19.11 13.06
N TRP A 15 4.76 17.88 12.78
CA TRP A 15 3.79 17.18 13.62
C TRP A 15 4.03 15.67 13.65
N ALA A 16 4.46 15.15 14.79
CA ALA A 16 4.77 13.73 14.97
C ALA A 16 3.52 12.89 15.25
N TRP A 17 3.45 11.70 14.70
CA TRP A 17 2.41 10.72 15.01
C TRP A 17 2.42 10.32 16.48
N GLU A 18 3.58 10.24 17.08
CA GLU A 18 3.79 9.94 18.49
C GLU A 18 3.05 10.93 19.40
N SER A 19 3.02 12.22 19.06
CA SER A 19 2.37 13.27 19.84
C SER A 19 0.85 13.20 19.79
N VAL A 20 0.29 12.73 18.68
CA VAL A 20 -1.17 12.60 18.51
C VAL A 20 -1.71 11.40 19.28
N LEU A 21 -1.05 10.25 19.17
CA LEU A 21 -1.58 8.99 19.71
C LEU A 21 -1.37 8.86 21.22
N HIS A 22 -0.37 9.52 21.78
CA HIS A 22 -0.19 9.58 23.25
C HIS A 22 -1.40 10.16 23.99
N LYS A 23 -2.16 11.04 23.33
CA LYS A 23 -3.39 11.60 23.93
C LYS A 23 -4.56 10.61 23.97
N TYR A 24 -4.57 9.60 23.12
CA TYR A 24 -5.78 8.81 22.85
C TYR A 24 -5.68 7.31 23.15
N GLU A 25 -4.50 6.69 23.07
CA GLU A 25 -4.40 5.22 23.15
C GLU A 25 -3.25 4.68 23.99
N GLY A 26 -2.29 5.52 24.41
CA GLY A 26 -1.16 5.11 25.25
C GLY A 26 -0.20 4.06 24.63
N GLY A 27 -0.33 3.81 23.31
CA GLY A 27 0.45 2.84 22.55
C GLY A 27 1.48 3.49 21.62
N ALA A 28 2.33 2.66 20.99
CA ALA A 28 3.25 3.10 19.95
C ALA A 28 2.48 3.57 18.70
N ALA A 29 3.02 4.58 17.99
CA ALA A 29 2.45 5.06 16.74
C ALA A 29 2.49 3.93 15.67
N PRO A 30 1.35 3.60 15.02
CA PRO A 30 1.30 2.49 14.09
C PRO A 30 2.14 2.77 12.85
N MET A 31 2.82 1.75 12.33
CA MET A 31 3.66 1.91 11.13
C MET A 31 2.84 2.33 9.91
N PHE A 32 1.68 1.73 9.70
CA PHE A 32 0.73 2.05 8.64
C PHE A 32 -0.61 2.44 9.28
N PRO A 33 -0.87 3.74 9.51
CA PRO A 33 -2.07 4.21 10.19
C PRO A 33 -3.36 3.77 9.52
N GLN A 34 -4.38 3.50 10.30
CA GLN A 34 -5.74 3.27 9.81
C GLN A 34 -6.43 4.58 9.44
N ALA A 35 -7.44 4.53 8.58
CA ALA A 35 -8.15 5.72 8.11
C ALA A 35 -8.70 6.61 9.25
N TRP A 36 -9.24 6.01 10.32
CA TRP A 36 -9.71 6.76 11.48
C TRP A 36 -8.57 7.42 12.28
N GLN A 37 -7.39 6.81 12.31
CA GLN A 37 -6.19 7.40 12.93
C GLN A 37 -5.69 8.60 12.13
N VAL A 38 -5.74 8.51 10.78
CA VAL A 38 -5.44 9.64 9.88
C VAL A 38 -6.41 10.79 10.14
N GLY A 39 -7.71 10.51 10.30
CA GLY A 39 -8.69 11.53 10.66
C GLY A 39 -8.32 12.26 11.96
N ARG A 40 -7.98 11.52 13.01
CA ARG A 40 -7.54 12.11 14.29
C ARG A 40 -6.23 12.89 14.20
N TYR A 41 -5.30 12.41 13.38
CA TYR A 41 -4.06 13.14 13.11
C TYR A 41 -4.34 14.52 12.51
N LEU A 42 -5.23 14.58 11.52
CA LEU A 42 -5.64 15.83 10.87
C LEU A 42 -6.43 16.75 11.81
N GLU A 43 -7.34 16.19 12.63
CA GLU A 43 -8.06 16.95 13.67
C GLU A 43 -7.08 17.57 14.66
N GLY A 44 -6.12 16.78 15.17
CA GLY A 44 -5.10 17.27 16.10
C GLY A 44 -4.19 18.34 15.48
N TYR A 45 -3.87 18.21 14.19
CA TYR A 45 -3.11 19.22 13.46
C TYR A 45 -3.88 20.54 13.34
N ALA A 46 -5.17 20.47 12.97
CA ALA A 46 -6.02 21.64 12.83
C ALA A 46 -6.32 22.36 14.17
N GLU A 47 -6.31 21.60 15.28
CA GLU A 47 -6.53 22.19 16.63
C GLU A 47 -5.28 22.89 17.17
N ARG A 48 -4.11 22.63 16.62
CA ARG A 48 -2.84 23.21 17.07
C ARG A 48 -2.71 24.69 16.74
N GLU A 49 -3.29 25.13 15.64
CA GLU A 49 -3.30 26.54 15.28
C GLU A 49 -4.16 27.33 16.25
N PRO A 50 -3.67 28.47 16.81
CA PRO A 50 -4.50 29.31 17.65
C PRO A 50 -5.69 29.78 16.81
N LYS A 51 -6.89 29.43 17.25
CA LYS A 51 -8.12 29.99 16.68
C LYS A 51 -8.03 31.50 16.87
N GLU A 52 -8.03 32.25 15.79
CA GLU A 52 -8.26 33.68 15.90
C GLU A 52 -9.62 33.87 16.62
N GLU A 53 -9.59 34.67 17.72
CA GLU A 53 -10.80 34.97 18.48
C GLU A 53 -11.79 35.68 17.56
N GLY A 54 -12.70 34.92 16.94
CA GLY A 54 -13.71 35.47 16.02
C GLY A 54 -14.46 34.47 15.17
N GLU A 55 -13.96 33.25 14.98
CA GLU A 55 -14.71 32.22 14.23
C GLU A 55 -15.72 31.49 15.13
N GLU A 56 -16.94 32.01 15.18
CA GLU A 56 -18.10 31.25 15.69
C GLU A 56 -18.33 30.04 14.76
N LYS A 57 -18.30 28.83 15.32
CA LYS A 57 -18.81 27.63 14.64
C LYS A 57 -20.31 27.84 14.35
N GLY A 58 -20.62 28.21 13.13
CA GLY A 58 -21.98 28.18 12.61
C GLY A 58 -22.48 26.74 12.54
N THR A 59 -23.06 26.24 13.63
CA THR A 59 -23.96 25.09 13.61
C THR A 59 -25.28 25.56 13.00
N SER A 60 -25.39 25.55 11.68
CA SER A 60 -26.66 25.79 11.01
C SER A 60 -27.52 24.52 11.04
N THR A 61 -28.30 24.37 12.07
CA THR A 61 -29.61 23.76 11.97
C THR A 61 -30.57 24.94 11.85
N ASP A 62 -30.98 25.27 10.64
CA ASP A 62 -32.35 25.66 10.30
C ASP A 62 -32.42 26.20 8.87
N THR A 63 -33.45 25.86 8.17
CA THR A 63 -33.91 26.37 6.88
C THR A 63 -34.19 27.87 6.95
N GLU A 64 -33.17 28.71 6.81
CA GLU A 64 -33.32 30.13 6.51
C GLU A 64 -32.74 30.42 5.12
N GLU A 65 -33.38 31.35 4.41
CA GLU A 65 -32.96 31.83 3.10
C GLU A 65 -31.46 32.17 3.16
N GLN A 66 -30.63 31.45 2.38
CA GLN A 66 -29.19 31.74 2.28
C GLN A 66 -29.04 33.15 1.70
N GLU A 67 -28.75 34.13 2.55
CA GLU A 67 -28.20 35.39 2.09
C GLU A 67 -26.85 35.08 1.39
N LEU A 68 -26.76 35.49 0.14
CA LEU A 68 -25.51 35.41 -0.64
C LEU A 68 -24.52 36.40 -0.01
N HIS A 69 -23.61 35.88 0.81
CA HIS A 69 -22.44 36.65 1.26
C HIS A 69 -21.42 36.69 0.15
N SER A 70 -20.91 37.87 -0.19
CA SER A 70 -19.84 38.11 -1.13
C SER A 70 -18.66 38.74 -0.38
N GLU A 71 -17.48 38.09 -0.45
CA GLU A 71 -16.24 38.60 0.11
C GLU A 71 -15.19 38.70 -1.00
N GLU A 72 -14.31 39.69 -0.89
CA GLU A 72 -13.19 39.89 -1.82
C GLU A 72 -11.89 39.38 -1.17
N PHE A 73 -11.12 38.59 -1.91
CA PHE A 73 -9.83 38.06 -1.50
C PHE A 73 -8.77 38.40 -2.52
N ASP A 74 -7.55 38.66 -2.08
CA ASP A 74 -6.39 38.92 -2.97
C ASP A 74 -5.90 37.64 -3.63
N TYR A 75 -6.02 36.50 -2.96
CA TYR A 75 -5.49 35.21 -3.41
C TYR A 75 -6.50 34.08 -3.16
N LEU A 76 -6.46 33.07 -4.06
CA LEU A 76 -7.25 31.86 -3.94
C LEU A 76 -6.34 30.62 -3.96
N LEU A 77 -6.34 29.82 -2.89
CA LEU A 77 -5.70 28.51 -2.87
C LEU A 77 -6.72 27.39 -3.09
N VAL A 78 -6.59 26.67 -4.21
CA VAL A 78 -7.46 25.55 -4.57
C VAL A 78 -6.86 24.26 -4.04
N ALA A 79 -7.44 23.72 -2.95
CA ALA A 79 -7.03 22.48 -2.31
C ALA A 79 -8.17 21.47 -2.23
N SER A 80 -9.11 21.50 -3.19
CA SER A 80 -10.33 20.70 -3.22
C SER A 80 -10.12 19.21 -3.46
N GLY A 81 -8.88 18.78 -3.70
CA GLY A 81 -8.47 17.39 -3.84
C GLY A 81 -8.83 16.77 -5.19
N TYR A 82 -8.39 15.51 -5.33
CA TYR A 82 -8.47 14.75 -6.56
C TYR A 82 -9.55 13.66 -6.52
N PHE A 83 -9.86 13.12 -5.36
CA PHE A 83 -10.74 11.96 -5.17
C PHE A 83 -12.17 12.38 -4.79
N SER A 84 -12.77 13.30 -5.56
CA SER A 84 -14.07 13.88 -5.19
C SER A 84 -15.25 13.00 -5.57
N LYS A 85 -15.24 12.39 -6.76
CA LYS A 85 -16.37 11.61 -7.27
C LYS A 85 -15.91 10.24 -7.77
N PRO A 86 -16.51 9.13 -7.29
CA PRO A 86 -16.26 7.80 -7.83
C PRO A 86 -16.45 7.75 -9.35
N HIS A 87 -15.51 7.11 -10.05
CA HIS A 87 -15.58 6.90 -11.49
C HIS A 87 -16.14 5.51 -11.79
N VAL A 88 -17.32 5.46 -12.36
CA VAL A 88 -17.89 4.23 -12.90
C VAL A 88 -17.78 4.30 -14.43
N PRO A 89 -17.08 3.36 -15.08
CA PRO A 89 -16.92 3.37 -16.53
C PRO A 89 -18.25 3.11 -17.25
N ASP A 90 -18.42 3.74 -18.39
CA ASP A 90 -19.55 3.46 -19.27
C ASP A 90 -19.33 2.14 -20.01
N ILE A 91 -19.90 1.07 -19.47
CA ILE A 91 -19.83 -0.29 -20.01
C ILE A 91 -21.23 -0.72 -20.44
N PRO A 92 -21.44 -1.11 -21.70
CA PRO A 92 -22.74 -1.60 -22.19
C PRO A 92 -23.33 -2.69 -21.29
N GLY A 93 -24.55 -2.47 -20.80
CA GLY A 93 -25.28 -3.40 -19.94
C GLY A 93 -24.90 -3.36 -18.45
N LEU A 94 -23.91 -2.59 -18.02
CA LEU A 94 -23.57 -2.47 -16.62
C LEU A 94 -24.70 -1.83 -15.80
N SER A 95 -25.43 -0.87 -16.38
CA SER A 95 -26.60 -0.24 -15.77
C SER A 95 -27.72 -1.24 -15.44
N ASP A 96 -27.88 -2.28 -16.26
CA ASP A 96 -28.91 -3.31 -16.07
C ASP A 96 -28.57 -4.22 -14.88
N PHE A 97 -27.29 -4.22 -14.43
CA PHE A 97 -26.79 -4.94 -13.27
C PHE A 97 -26.47 -4.01 -12.07
N SER A 98 -27.02 -2.82 -12.07
CA SER A 98 -26.73 -1.78 -11.06
C SER A 98 -27.07 -2.17 -9.62
N ALA A 99 -28.07 -3.02 -9.42
CA ALA A 99 -28.44 -3.52 -8.09
C ALA A 99 -27.33 -4.33 -7.42
N GLN A 100 -26.50 -5.04 -8.18
CA GLN A 100 -25.36 -5.86 -7.73
C GLN A 100 -24.02 -5.20 -8.05
N THR A 101 -24.00 -3.94 -8.50
CA THR A 101 -22.79 -3.19 -8.82
C THR A 101 -22.56 -2.12 -7.76
N VAL A 102 -21.35 -2.07 -7.19
CA VAL A 102 -20.94 -1.07 -6.21
C VAL A 102 -19.57 -0.49 -6.57
N HIS A 103 -19.27 0.73 -6.12
CA HIS A 103 -17.91 1.26 -6.21
C HIS A 103 -17.09 0.88 -4.97
N SER A 104 -15.79 0.66 -5.12
CA SER A 104 -14.89 0.26 -4.02
C SER A 104 -14.91 1.23 -2.84
N SER A 105 -15.22 2.51 -3.07
CA SER A 105 -15.40 3.51 -2.02
C SER A 105 -16.60 3.27 -1.09
N SER A 106 -17.40 2.26 -1.34
CA SER A 106 -18.51 1.87 -0.45
C SER A 106 -18.17 0.67 0.43
N LEU A 107 -16.93 0.15 0.33
CA LEU A 107 -16.51 -1.06 1.04
C LEU A 107 -15.38 -0.72 2.01
N HIS A 108 -15.71 -0.38 3.25
CA HIS A 108 -14.77 0.11 4.26
C HIS A 108 -14.45 -0.91 5.36
N ASN A 109 -15.37 -1.84 5.61
CA ASN A 109 -15.31 -2.77 6.74
C ASN A 109 -15.99 -4.11 6.42
N GLU A 110 -15.96 -5.04 7.38
CA GLU A 110 -16.56 -6.37 7.25
C GLU A 110 -18.07 -6.34 6.99
N GLY A 111 -18.78 -5.40 7.61
CA GLY A 111 -20.22 -5.24 7.41
C GLY A 111 -20.57 -4.84 5.97
N ASP A 112 -19.74 -4.00 5.33
CA ASP A 112 -19.93 -3.62 3.95
C ASP A 112 -19.66 -4.80 2.99
N MET A 113 -18.68 -5.67 3.33
CA MET A 113 -18.42 -6.91 2.57
C MET A 113 -19.60 -7.87 2.71
N GLN A 114 -20.12 -8.04 3.91
CA GLN A 114 -21.31 -8.87 4.16
C GLN A 114 -22.53 -8.32 3.43
N TRP A 115 -22.74 -7.01 3.46
CA TRP A 115 -23.80 -6.35 2.69
C TRP A 115 -23.68 -6.59 1.18
N LEU A 116 -22.47 -6.60 0.61
CA LEU A 116 -22.25 -6.94 -0.78
C LEU A 116 -22.68 -8.39 -1.09
N LEU A 117 -22.35 -9.35 -0.21
CA LEU A 117 -22.76 -10.75 -0.37
C LEU A 117 -24.28 -10.93 -0.30
N GLU A 118 -24.96 -10.20 0.57
CA GLU A 118 -26.42 -10.20 0.65
C GLU A 118 -27.07 -9.72 -0.67
N ARG A 119 -26.47 -8.72 -1.32
CA ARG A 119 -26.91 -8.24 -2.64
C ARG A 119 -26.58 -9.23 -3.77
N ALA A 120 -25.45 -9.93 -3.65
CA ALA A 120 -25.07 -10.98 -4.60
C ALA A 120 -26.02 -12.18 -4.57
N GLY A 121 -26.80 -12.35 -3.51
CA GLY A 121 -27.80 -13.41 -3.38
C GLY A 121 -27.22 -14.73 -2.87
N SER A 122 -28.08 -15.71 -2.61
CA SER A 122 -27.71 -16.99 -1.95
C SER A 122 -27.20 -18.07 -2.93
N HIS A 123 -27.21 -17.83 -4.23
CA HIS A 123 -26.88 -18.87 -5.22
C HIS A 123 -25.38 -19.06 -5.40
N GLY A 124 -24.55 -18.17 -4.83
CA GLY A 124 -23.11 -18.14 -5.07
C GLY A 124 -22.75 -17.54 -6.41
N GLY A 125 -21.51 -17.74 -6.84
CA GLY A 125 -21.00 -17.25 -8.13
C GLY A 125 -19.72 -16.41 -7.98
N ARG A 126 -19.44 -15.56 -8.95
CA ARG A 126 -18.21 -14.75 -8.99
C ARG A 126 -18.43 -13.33 -8.51
N LEU A 127 -17.61 -12.91 -7.57
CA LEU A 127 -17.47 -11.52 -7.16
C LEU A 127 -16.38 -10.89 -8.03
N VAL A 128 -16.76 -10.03 -8.94
CA VAL A 128 -15.84 -9.46 -9.93
C VAL A 128 -15.39 -8.07 -9.49
N VAL A 129 -14.08 -7.87 -9.36
CA VAL A 129 -13.46 -6.57 -9.12
C VAL A 129 -12.89 -6.04 -10.43
N ILE A 130 -13.24 -4.81 -10.81
CA ILE A 130 -12.82 -4.15 -12.05
C ILE A 130 -11.86 -3.01 -11.73
N GLY A 131 -10.61 -3.09 -12.21
CA GLY A 131 -9.62 -2.01 -12.07
C GLY A 131 -8.31 -2.49 -11.46
N GLY A 132 -7.22 -2.31 -12.19
CA GLY A 132 -5.87 -2.73 -11.79
C GLY A 132 -5.07 -1.55 -11.23
N SER A 133 -5.01 -1.36 -9.96
CA SER A 133 -4.14 -0.46 -9.18
C SER A 133 -4.50 -0.64 -7.70
N MET A 134 -4.15 0.34 -6.84
CA MET A 134 -4.34 0.30 -5.39
C MET A 134 -5.72 -0.23 -4.97
N SER A 135 -6.78 0.49 -5.33
CA SER A 135 -8.14 0.12 -4.91
C SER A 135 -8.59 -1.26 -5.43
N GLY A 136 -8.12 -1.68 -6.60
CA GLY A 136 -8.44 -3.00 -7.16
C GLY A 136 -7.82 -4.13 -6.36
N VAL A 137 -6.52 -4.03 -6.06
CA VAL A 137 -5.81 -5.06 -5.28
C VAL A 137 -6.32 -5.13 -3.85
N GLU A 138 -6.52 -3.98 -3.19
CA GLU A 138 -7.06 -3.90 -1.84
C GLU A 138 -8.47 -4.49 -1.74
N THR A 139 -9.34 -4.16 -2.68
CA THR A 139 -10.72 -4.68 -2.71
C THR A 139 -10.74 -6.18 -2.94
N ALA A 140 -9.96 -6.68 -3.91
CA ALA A 140 -9.91 -8.11 -4.20
C ALA A 140 -9.35 -8.90 -3.00
N SER A 141 -8.30 -8.40 -2.36
CA SER A 141 -7.73 -9.00 -1.13
C SER A 141 -8.72 -8.99 0.02
N ALA A 142 -9.42 -7.88 0.24
CA ALA A 142 -10.42 -7.76 1.30
C ALA A 142 -11.57 -8.76 1.11
N LEU A 143 -12.07 -8.92 -0.12
CA LEU A 143 -13.09 -9.92 -0.45
C LEU A 143 -12.59 -11.34 -0.22
N ALA A 144 -11.37 -11.67 -0.68
CA ALA A 144 -10.78 -12.99 -0.48
C ALA A 144 -10.60 -13.31 1.02
N THR A 145 -10.12 -12.34 1.80
CA THR A 145 -10.02 -12.46 3.26
C THR A 145 -11.38 -12.68 3.90
N HIS A 146 -12.39 -11.93 3.48
CA HIS A 146 -13.75 -12.04 4.02
C HIS A 146 -14.35 -13.42 3.75
N LEU A 147 -14.26 -13.92 2.51
CA LEU A 147 -14.74 -15.24 2.14
C LEU A 147 -14.02 -16.36 2.92
N SER A 148 -12.71 -16.26 3.09
CA SER A 148 -11.94 -17.18 3.90
C SER A 148 -12.35 -17.13 5.38
N SER A 149 -12.55 -15.92 5.93
CA SER A 149 -13.00 -15.72 7.31
C SER A 149 -14.35 -16.38 7.57
N MET A 150 -15.30 -16.26 6.65
CA MET A 150 -16.62 -16.89 6.78
C MET A 150 -16.54 -18.42 6.90
N ASN A 151 -15.50 -19.05 6.34
CA ASN A 151 -15.33 -20.51 6.41
C ASN A 151 -14.60 -20.97 7.66
N PHE A 152 -13.79 -20.10 8.29
CA PHE A 152 -12.87 -20.46 9.36
C PHE A 152 -13.07 -19.67 10.66
N THR A 153 -14.11 -18.85 10.78
CA THR A 153 -14.43 -18.15 12.04
C THR A 153 -14.82 -19.14 13.14
N PRO A 154 -14.34 -18.98 14.40
CA PRO A 154 -14.74 -19.80 15.53
C PRO A 154 -16.26 -19.82 15.73
N GLY A 155 -16.80 -20.99 16.08
CA GLY A 155 -18.23 -21.18 16.34
C GLY A 155 -19.15 -21.15 15.11
N VAL A 156 -18.60 -20.97 13.91
CA VAL A 156 -19.38 -20.94 12.66
C VAL A 156 -19.12 -22.20 11.84
N SER A 157 -20.19 -22.93 11.52
CA SER A 157 -20.16 -24.09 10.61
C SER A 157 -20.58 -23.73 9.18
N SER A 158 -20.62 -22.46 8.84
CA SER A 158 -21.08 -21.96 7.54
C SER A 158 -20.07 -22.29 6.43
N GLN A 159 -20.58 -22.73 5.29
CA GLN A 159 -19.79 -22.90 4.06
C GLN A 159 -20.17 -21.86 2.98
N VAL A 160 -20.82 -20.78 3.37
CA VAL A 160 -21.28 -19.73 2.45
C VAL A 160 -20.12 -19.11 1.69
N GLY A 161 -18.98 -18.90 2.32
CA GLY A 161 -17.78 -18.36 1.66
C GLY A 161 -17.26 -19.25 0.53
N LYS A 162 -17.52 -20.56 0.55
CA LYS A 162 -17.13 -21.48 -0.53
C LYS A 162 -18.04 -21.40 -1.78
N ALA A 163 -19.20 -20.76 -1.68
CA ALA A 163 -20.11 -20.55 -2.78
C ALA A 163 -19.66 -19.44 -3.73
N TYR A 164 -18.71 -18.60 -3.29
CA TYR A 164 -18.22 -17.46 -4.03
C TYR A 164 -16.75 -17.59 -4.41
N GLU A 165 -16.38 -17.03 -5.58
CA GLU A 165 -15.00 -16.89 -6.06
C GLU A 165 -14.69 -15.42 -6.33
N VAL A 166 -13.49 -14.93 -5.99
CA VAL A 166 -13.05 -13.58 -6.34
C VAL A 166 -12.36 -13.60 -7.69
N HIS A 167 -12.81 -12.73 -8.61
CA HIS A 167 -12.23 -12.58 -9.94
C HIS A 167 -11.86 -11.11 -10.19
N HIS A 168 -10.57 -10.83 -10.42
CA HIS A 168 -10.06 -9.50 -10.65
C HIS A 168 -9.74 -9.25 -12.11
N ILE A 169 -10.36 -8.23 -12.73
CA ILE A 169 -10.18 -7.85 -14.14
C ILE A 169 -9.37 -6.56 -14.21
N CYS A 170 -8.23 -6.61 -14.88
CA CYS A 170 -7.31 -5.50 -15.06
C CYS A 170 -7.12 -5.18 -16.54
N SER A 171 -7.12 -3.91 -16.91
CA SER A 171 -6.93 -3.51 -18.32
C SER A 171 -5.50 -3.70 -18.83
N ARG A 172 -4.53 -3.85 -17.93
CA ARG A 172 -3.10 -4.05 -18.20
C ARG A 172 -2.41 -4.72 -17.02
N PRO A 173 -1.23 -5.36 -17.22
CA PRO A 173 -0.40 -5.88 -16.15
C PRO A 173 0.06 -4.79 -15.18
N PHE A 174 0.32 -5.15 -13.93
CA PHE A 174 0.84 -4.26 -12.88
C PHE A 174 1.68 -5.07 -11.89
N TRP A 175 2.54 -4.37 -11.13
CA TRP A 175 3.31 -4.96 -10.04
C TRP A 175 2.51 -4.86 -8.74
N THR A 176 2.49 -5.93 -7.95
CA THR A 176 1.94 -5.92 -6.59
C THR A 176 3.09 -5.95 -5.60
N VAL A 177 3.11 -4.98 -4.69
CA VAL A 177 4.22 -4.78 -3.76
C VAL A 177 3.67 -4.85 -2.33
N PRO A 178 4.26 -5.68 -1.45
CA PRO A 178 3.86 -5.74 -0.05
C PRO A 178 4.35 -4.52 0.73
N TYR A 179 3.79 -4.31 1.93
CA TYR A 179 4.14 -3.15 2.79
C TYR A 179 5.58 -3.14 3.28
N TYR A 180 6.21 -4.30 3.44
CA TYR A 180 7.60 -4.41 3.87
C TYR A 180 8.45 -5.05 2.79
N LEU A 181 9.58 -4.41 2.50
CA LEU A 181 10.53 -4.83 1.46
C LEU A 181 11.90 -5.11 2.05
N PRO A 182 12.65 -6.07 1.48
CA PRO A 182 14.02 -6.33 1.88
C PRO A 182 14.92 -5.15 1.52
N HIS A 183 15.76 -4.74 2.45
CA HIS A 183 16.71 -3.65 2.31
C HIS A 183 18.03 -3.96 2.99
N ALA A 184 19.13 -3.79 2.27
CA ALA A 184 20.47 -3.84 2.84
C ALA A 184 20.84 -2.43 3.32
N THR A 185 20.60 -2.13 4.59
CA THR A 185 20.97 -0.82 5.17
C THR A 185 22.49 -0.70 5.21
N PRO A 186 23.08 0.38 4.67
CA PRO A 186 24.51 0.61 4.75
C PRO A 186 24.88 0.93 6.20
N ARG A 187 25.21 -0.07 6.99
CA ARG A 187 25.85 0.14 8.31
C ARG A 187 27.34 0.12 8.11
N THR A 188 28.02 1.09 8.68
CA THR A 188 29.49 1.15 8.73
C THR A 188 30.09 -0.05 9.45
N ASP A 189 29.29 -0.77 10.26
CA ASP A 189 29.71 -1.91 11.08
C ASP A 189 29.17 -3.26 10.58
N ALA A 190 28.32 -3.28 9.54
CA ALA A 190 27.70 -4.52 9.04
C ALA A 190 28.68 -5.29 8.12
N GLN A 191 29.68 -5.91 8.73
CA GLN A 191 30.50 -6.94 8.07
C GLN A 191 29.72 -8.27 7.89
N ASP A 192 28.49 -8.38 8.44
CA ASP A 192 27.74 -9.64 8.48
C ASP A 192 26.75 -9.84 7.34
N GLY A 193 26.56 -8.85 6.45
CA GLY A 193 25.68 -8.96 5.28
C GLY A 193 24.23 -9.27 5.62
N SER A 194 23.73 -8.81 6.78
CA SER A 194 22.34 -9.04 7.17
C SER A 194 21.34 -8.19 6.34
N LEU A 195 20.18 -8.80 6.04
CA LEU A 195 19.08 -8.17 5.34
C LEU A 195 17.97 -7.84 6.33
N HIS A 196 17.50 -6.60 6.29
CA HIS A 196 16.36 -6.13 7.08
C HIS A 196 15.14 -5.94 6.18
N PHE A 197 13.95 -5.90 6.76
CA PHE A 197 12.74 -5.47 6.08
C PHE A 197 12.35 -4.08 6.58
N LEU A 198 12.08 -3.18 5.65
CA LEU A 198 11.64 -1.80 5.93
C LEU A 198 10.31 -1.52 5.24
N PRO A 199 9.53 -0.55 5.72
CA PRO A 199 8.40 -0.01 4.98
C PRO A 199 8.80 0.33 3.54
N LEU A 200 7.92 0.02 2.60
CA LEU A 200 8.20 0.12 1.16
C LEU A 200 8.58 1.54 0.72
N ASP A 201 7.98 2.55 1.31
CA ASP A 201 8.26 3.95 1.04
C ASP A 201 9.66 4.36 1.51
N LEU A 202 10.14 3.85 2.65
CA LEU A 202 11.51 4.09 3.10
C LEU A 202 12.54 3.42 2.16
N VAL A 203 12.17 2.32 1.51
CA VAL A 203 13.01 1.67 0.48
C VAL A 203 12.96 2.44 -0.84
N PHE A 204 11.78 2.86 -1.29
CA PHE A 204 11.64 3.54 -2.59
C PHE A 204 12.16 4.97 -2.56
N TYR A 205 12.05 5.66 -1.44
CA TYR A 205 12.44 7.06 -1.28
C TYR A 205 13.84 7.25 -0.70
N ASP A 206 14.63 6.16 -0.66
CA ASP A 206 16.03 6.23 -0.27
C ASP A 206 16.87 6.97 -1.33
N LEU A 207 17.54 8.02 -0.89
CA LEU A 207 18.42 8.85 -1.71
C LEU A 207 19.61 8.11 -2.30
N SER A 208 20.09 7.04 -1.66
CA SER A 208 21.17 6.21 -2.21
C SER A 208 20.85 5.56 -3.56
N ARG A 209 19.58 5.54 -3.93
CA ARG A 209 19.10 5.06 -5.24
C ARG A 209 19.25 6.10 -6.35
N ARG A 210 19.65 7.31 -6.01
CA ARG A 210 19.87 8.40 -6.96
C ARG A 210 21.35 8.52 -7.32
N PRO A 211 21.65 9.02 -8.53
CA PRO A 211 23.02 9.39 -8.87
C PRO A 211 23.59 10.41 -7.87
N PRO A 212 24.91 10.38 -7.63
CA PRO A 212 25.55 11.42 -6.83
C PRO A 212 25.34 12.82 -7.42
N GLY A 213 25.11 13.80 -6.54
CA GLY A 213 24.90 15.20 -6.92
C GLY A 213 23.49 15.68 -6.58
N PRO A 214 23.11 16.88 -7.05
CA PRO A 214 21.77 17.40 -6.89
C PRO A 214 20.73 16.46 -7.51
N VAL A 215 19.70 16.13 -6.74
CA VAL A 215 18.60 15.29 -7.23
C VAL A 215 17.67 16.15 -8.09
N GLU A 216 17.59 15.81 -9.37
CA GLU A 216 16.70 16.48 -10.29
C GLU A 216 15.32 15.82 -10.32
N TYR A 217 14.28 16.62 -10.51
CA TYR A 217 12.93 16.15 -10.72
C TYR A 217 12.75 15.65 -12.15
N GLY A 218 12.46 14.37 -12.29
CA GLY A 218 12.15 13.75 -13.59
C GLY A 218 10.68 13.97 -13.95
N PHE A 219 10.41 14.91 -14.89
CA PHE A 219 9.08 15.12 -15.45
C PHE A 219 9.09 14.88 -16.96
N GLY A 220 8.19 14.02 -17.43
CA GLY A 220 8.10 13.65 -18.84
C GLY A 220 7.89 12.13 -19.03
N PRO A 221 7.71 11.68 -20.28
CA PRO A 221 7.53 10.28 -20.60
C PRO A 221 8.80 9.47 -20.25
N ALA A 222 8.61 8.35 -19.57
CA ALA A 222 9.72 7.44 -19.28
C ALA A 222 10.23 6.81 -20.58
N SER A 223 11.55 6.78 -20.76
CA SER A 223 12.17 6.07 -21.87
C SER A 223 12.01 4.55 -21.72
N ALA A 224 12.03 3.80 -22.83
CA ALA A 224 11.98 2.34 -22.79
C ALA A 224 13.08 1.73 -21.90
N GLN A 225 14.28 2.35 -21.88
CA GLN A 225 15.36 1.92 -21.02
C GLN A 225 15.06 2.11 -19.53
N GLN A 226 14.42 3.24 -19.15
CA GLN A 226 13.99 3.48 -17.77
C GLN A 226 12.94 2.45 -17.35
N VAL A 227 11.94 2.20 -18.20
CA VAL A 227 10.89 1.22 -17.95
C VAL A 227 11.47 -0.18 -17.75
N THR A 228 12.40 -0.59 -18.63
CA THR A 228 13.07 -1.88 -18.52
C THR A 228 13.83 -2.02 -17.19
N ARG A 229 14.57 -0.98 -16.77
CA ARG A 229 15.28 -0.99 -15.48
C ARG A 229 14.33 -1.12 -14.29
N VAL A 230 13.22 -0.39 -14.32
CA VAL A 230 12.21 -0.44 -13.24
C VAL A 230 11.59 -1.83 -13.16
N ASN A 231 11.21 -2.42 -14.29
CA ASN A 231 10.65 -3.76 -14.32
C ASN A 231 11.66 -4.82 -13.84
N GLN A 232 12.93 -4.73 -14.26
CA GLN A 232 14.00 -5.61 -13.75
C GLN A 232 14.22 -5.45 -12.24
N TYR A 233 14.15 -4.22 -11.74
CA TYR A 233 14.25 -3.94 -10.32
C TYR A 233 13.12 -4.62 -9.53
N PHE A 234 11.86 -4.45 -9.96
CA PHE A 234 10.72 -5.11 -9.31
C PHE A 234 10.83 -6.64 -9.37
N GLN A 235 11.25 -7.18 -10.52
CA GLN A 235 11.45 -8.63 -10.66
C GLN A 235 12.51 -9.17 -9.68
N GLY A 236 13.63 -8.45 -9.52
CA GLY A 236 14.66 -8.82 -8.55
C GLY A 236 14.22 -8.67 -7.10
N LEU A 237 13.45 -7.61 -6.80
CA LEU A 237 12.94 -7.32 -5.46
C LEU A 237 11.89 -8.32 -5.00
N LEU A 238 10.97 -8.68 -5.91
CA LEU A 238 9.81 -9.50 -5.57
C LEU A 238 10.10 -11.00 -5.61
N GLY A 239 11.21 -11.42 -6.26
CA GLY A 239 11.62 -12.82 -6.36
C GLY A 239 11.07 -13.55 -7.60
N SER A 240 11.63 -14.73 -7.89
CA SER A 240 11.29 -15.52 -9.09
C SER A 240 9.86 -16.09 -9.05
N ASP A 241 9.36 -16.36 -7.87
CA ASP A 241 8.04 -16.93 -7.64
C ASP A 241 6.91 -15.96 -8.06
N TYR A 242 7.19 -14.66 -8.06
CA TYR A 242 6.30 -13.66 -8.63
C TYR A 242 6.04 -13.80 -10.13
N LYS A 243 6.92 -14.45 -10.88
CA LYS A 243 6.68 -14.84 -12.27
C LYS A 243 5.49 -15.79 -12.37
N ASN A 244 5.40 -16.72 -11.44
CA ASN A 244 4.34 -17.74 -11.45
C ASN A 244 3.00 -17.20 -10.96
N VAL A 245 3.02 -16.21 -10.07
CA VAL A 245 1.82 -15.57 -9.49
C VAL A 245 1.04 -14.79 -10.54
N GLY A 246 1.69 -14.37 -11.60
CA GLY A 246 1.05 -13.56 -12.59
C GLY A 246 1.74 -13.60 -13.92
N GLU A 247 2.09 -14.78 -14.43
CA GLU A 247 2.67 -14.87 -15.78
C GLU A 247 1.85 -14.06 -16.78
N LYS A 248 0.52 -14.02 -16.61
CA LYS A 248 -0.39 -13.16 -17.38
C LYS A 248 -0.48 -11.71 -16.88
N VAL A 249 -0.19 -11.45 -15.60
CA VAL A 249 -0.26 -10.11 -14.99
C VAL A 249 1.11 -9.43 -15.02
N PHE A 250 2.19 -10.19 -14.90
CA PHE A 250 3.57 -9.69 -14.79
C PHE A 250 4.45 -10.02 -16.01
N SER A 251 3.91 -10.67 -17.05
CA SER A 251 4.69 -11.05 -18.23
C SER A 251 5.23 -9.81 -18.95
N LEU A 252 6.55 -9.74 -19.03
CA LEU A 252 7.30 -8.76 -19.81
C LEU A 252 7.49 -9.21 -21.26
N ASP A 253 7.12 -10.47 -21.58
CA ASP A 253 7.49 -11.15 -22.83
C ASP A 253 6.37 -11.17 -23.89
N ASP A 254 5.31 -10.38 -23.75
CA ASP A 254 4.16 -10.43 -24.67
C ASP A 254 4.43 -9.95 -26.11
N GLY A 255 5.68 -9.93 -26.55
CA GLY A 255 6.04 -9.56 -27.92
C GLY A 255 5.71 -8.10 -28.29
N LEU A 256 5.28 -7.28 -27.35
CA LEU A 256 4.98 -5.85 -27.50
C LEU A 256 6.27 -5.01 -27.39
N SER A 257 7.35 -5.48 -27.98
CA SER A 257 8.69 -4.89 -27.89
C SER A 257 8.79 -3.44 -28.36
N GLU A 258 7.78 -2.88 -29.01
CA GLU A 258 7.79 -1.49 -29.49
C GLU A 258 7.07 -0.50 -28.56
N LYS A 259 6.32 -0.96 -27.53
CA LYS A 259 5.60 -0.11 -26.58
C LYS A 259 5.71 -0.62 -25.15
N VAL A 260 6.92 -0.74 -24.66
CA VAL A 260 7.15 -1.06 -23.24
C VAL A 260 6.59 0.09 -22.41
N GLN A 261 5.44 -0.12 -21.80
CA GLN A 261 4.83 0.86 -20.90
C GLN A 261 5.27 0.58 -19.46
N PRO A 262 5.47 1.62 -18.64
CA PRO A 262 5.69 1.43 -17.20
C PRO A 262 4.47 0.72 -16.61
N SER A 263 4.74 -0.31 -15.85
CA SER A 263 3.71 -1.04 -15.14
C SER A 263 3.21 -0.20 -13.97
N TRP A 264 1.92 -0.28 -13.71
CA TRP A 264 1.32 0.27 -12.51
C TRP A 264 1.75 -0.54 -11.29
N ILE A 265 1.61 0.06 -10.12
CA ILE A 265 1.88 -0.59 -8.85
C ILE A 265 0.57 -0.69 -8.08
N GLY A 266 0.26 -1.86 -7.57
CA GLY A 266 -0.69 -2.08 -6.50
C GLY A 266 0.09 -2.35 -5.21
N ILE A 267 -0.30 -1.74 -4.11
CA ILE A 267 0.33 -1.96 -2.81
C ILE A 267 -0.66 -2.73 -1.96
N ASP A 268 -0.33 -3.97 -1.64
CA ASP A 268 -1.13 -4.83 -0.79
C ASP A 268 -0.28 -6.01 -0.31
N ASP A 269 -0.41 -6.38 0.96
CA ASP A 269 0.39 -7.46 1.56
C ASP A 269 -0.02 -8.84 1.05
N ASP A 270 -1.30 -9.05 0.81
CA ASP A 270 -1.86 -10.39 0.69
C ASP A 270 -2.25 -10.74 -0.76
N TYR A 271 -2.44 -9.75 -1.63
CA TYR A 271 -2.95 -9.94 -3.00
C TYR A 271 -2.15 -10.98 -3.80
N ALA A 272 -0.83 -10.87 -3.82
CA ALA A 272 0.01 -11.79 -4.58
C ALA A 272 -0.10 -13.24 -4.04
N GLU A 273 -0.23 -13.39 -2.74
CA GLU A 273 -0.43 -14.67 -2.08
C GLU A 273 -1.80 -15.28 -2.43
N TYR A 274 -2.85 -14.44 -2.47
CA TYR A 274 -4.19 -14.86 -2.90
C TYR A 274 -4.25 -15.26 -4.38
N VAL A 275 -3.54 -14.56 -5.26
CA VAL A 275 -3.44 -14.96 -6.68
C VAL A 275 -2.70 -16.29 -6.81
N ARG A 276 -1.61 -16.49 -6.06
CA ARG A 276 -0.83 -17.73 -6.06
C ARG A 276 -1.64 -18.92 -5.54
N SER A 277 -2.44 -18.72 -4.49
CA SER A 277 -3.31 -19.76 -3.92
C SER A 277 -4.63 -19.94 -4.70
N GLU A 278 -4.80 -19.25 -5.82
CA GLU A 278 -6.03 -19.23 -6.64
C GLU A 278 -7.29 -18.72 -5.89
N SER A 279 -7.11 -18.12 -4.71
CA SER A 279 -8.20 -17.44 -3.98
C SER A 279 -8.69 -16.19 -4.73
N ILE A 280 -7.81 -15.59 -5.54
CA ILE A 280 -8.13 -14.55 -6.51
C ILE A 280 -7.72 -15.03 -7.90
N ARG A 281 -8.69 -15.08 -8.82
CA ARG A 281 -8.40 -15.30 -10.24
C ARG A 281 -8.24 -13.97 -10.95
N THR A 282 -7.28 -13.87 -11.87
CA THR A 282 -6.99 -12.63 -12.60
C THR A 282 -7.27 -12.78 -14.09
N THR A 283 -7.75 -11.71 -14.71
CA THR A 283 -7.88 -11.61 -16.18
C THR A 283 -7.41 -10.25 -16.65
N ILE A 284 -6.55 -10.24 -17.69
CA ILE A 284 -6.09 -9.02 -18.34
C ILE A 284 -6.95 -8.76 -19.58
N GLY A 285 -7.58 -7.58 -19.61
CA GLY A 285 -8.40 -7.13 -20.73
C GLY A 285 -9.35 -6.01 -20.34
N ARG A 286 -10.06 -5.49 -21.30
CA ARG A 286 -11.10 -4.46 -21.13
C ARG A 286 -12.47 -5.09 -21.25
N ILE A 287 -13.35 -4.74 -20.33
CA ILE A 287 -14.74 -5.20 -20.39
C ILE A 287 -15.43 -4.50 -21.56
N SER A 288 -16.03 -5.29 -22.44
CA SER A 288 -16.76 -4.80 -23.61
C SER A 288 -18.28 -4.78 -23.41
N ALA A 289 -18.82 -5.68 -22.58
CA ALA A 289 -20.24 -5.72 -22.25
C ALA A 289 -20.53 -6.56 -21.01
N VAL A 290 -21.66 -6.27 -20.37
CA VAL A 290 -22.27 -7.05 -19.28
C VAL A 290 -23.66 -7.50 -19.74
N HIS A 291 -23.99 -8.77 -19.59
CA HIS A 291 -25.30 -9.32 -19.92
C HIS A 291 -25.89 -10.00 -18.68
N VAL A 292 -27.06 -9.55 -18.25
CA VAL A 292 -27.79 -10.16 -17.14
C VAL A 292 -28.56 -11.38 -17.64
N SER A 293 -28.40 -12.51 -16.94
CA SER A 293 -29.11 -13.76 -17.24
C SER A 293 -30.51 -13.77 -16.62
N GLU A 294 -31.36 -14.71 -17.03
CA GLU A 294 -32.68 -14.92 -16.43
C GLU A 294 -32.61 -15.34 -14.95
N THR A 295 -31.49 -15.88 -14.52
CA THR A 295 -31.23 -16.28 -13.10
C THR A 295 -30.84 -15.10 -12.22
N GLY A 296 -30.61 -13.91 -12.79
CA GLY A 296 -30.18 -12.71 -12.06
C GLY A 296 -28.67 -12.52 -11.98
N ASN A 297 -27.85 -13.54 -12.25
CA ASN A 297 -26.39 -13.40 -12.38
C ASN A 297 -26.01 -12.83 -13.75
N ALA A 298 -24.83 -12.23 -13.87
CA ALA A 298 -24.38 -11.64 -15.13
C ALA A 298 -23.28 -12.48 -15.81
N ARG A 299 -23.12 -12.21 -17.11
CA ARG A 299 -21.97 -12.62 -17.92
C ARG A 299 -21.21 -11.37 -18.34
N ILE A 300 -19.89 -11.38 -18.14
CA ILE A 300 -19.00 -10.28 -18.53
C ILE A 300 -18.18 -10.72 -19.74
N HIS A 301 -18.19 -9.91 -20.80
CA HIS A 301 -17.32 -10.08 -21.95
C HIS A 301 -16.08 -9.21 -21.84
N ILE A 302 -14.92 -9.80 -22.08
CA ILE A 302 -13.61 -9.16 -21.90
C ILE A 302 -12.85 -9.27 -23.23
N GLN A 303 -12.35 -8.14 -23.71
CA GLN A 303 -11.49 -8.07 -24.88
C GLN A 303 -10.04 -7.85 -24.42
N SER A 304 -9.15 -8.77 -24.76
CA SER A 304 -7.72 -8.64 -24.53
C SER A 304 -7.04 -7.77 -25.59
N ALA A 305 -5.80 -7.36 -25.34
CA ALA A 305 -5.06 -6.46 -26.23
C ALA A 305 -4.79 -7.05 -27.62
N ASP A 306 -4.73 -8.36 -27.75
CA ASP A 306 -4.59 -9.11 -29.02
C ASP A 306 -5.92 -9.25 -29.80
N GLY A 307 -7.03 -8.68 -29.30
CA GLY A 307 -8.35 -8.70 -29.90
C GLY A 307 -9.17 -9.95 -29.58
N ASN A 308 -8.63 -10.91 -28.84
CA ASN A 308 -9.38 -12.08 -28.40
C ASN A 308 -10.46 -11.68 -27.38
N THR A 309 -11.63 -12.34 -27.47
CA THR A 309 -12.73 -12.15 -26.52
C THR A 309 -12.86 -13.38 -25.63
N THR A 310 -12.88 -13.15 -24.32
CA THR A 310 -13.18 -14.16 -23.32
C THR A 310 -14.43 -13.74 -22.53
N SER A 311 -15.04 -14.67 -21.80
CA SER A 311 -16.17 -14.35 -20.94
C SER A 311 -16.01 -14.95 -19.55
N ILE A 312 -16.59 -14.25 -18.57
CA ILE A 312 -16.76 -14.72 -17.20
C ILE A 312 -18.26 -14.87 -16.98
N ASP A 313 -18.67 -16.08 -16.72
CA ASP A 313 -20.07 -16.44 -16.43
C ASP A 313 -20.34 -16.41 -14.94
N ASP A 314 -21.60 -16.46 -14.58
CA ASP A 314 -22.06 -16.61 -13.20
C ASP A 314 -21.55 -15.50 -12.24
N VAL A 315 -21.62 -14.27 -12.72
CA VAL A 315 -21.21 -13.09 -11.94
C VAL A 315 -22.35 -12.68 -11.02
N ALA A 316 -22.11 -12.80 -9.71
CA ALA A 316 -23.09 -12.50 -8.67
C ALA A 316 -23.04 -11.02 -8.23
N ALA A 317 -21.87 -10.39 -8.27
CA ALA A 317 -21.70 -8.95 -8.00
C ALA A 317 -20.48 -8.38 -8.70
N ILE A 318 -20.50 -7.07 -8.94
CA ILE A 318 -19.41 -6.31 -9.54
C ILE A 318 -18.98 -5.19 -8.58
N VAL A 319 -17.69 -5.08 -8.32
CA VAL A 319 -17.09 -3.95 -7.62
C VAL A 319 -16.24 -3.15 -8.60
N THR A 320 -16.63 -1.91 -8.88
CA THR A 320 -15.85 -1.00 -9.70
C THR A 320 -14.79 -0.32 -8.84
N ALA A 321 -13.53 -0.71 -9.01
CA ALA A 321 -12.34 -0.12 -8.38
C ALA A 321 -11.59 0.76 -9.39
N THR A 322 -12.34 1.57 -10.12
CA THR A 322 -11.89 2.33 -11.29
C THR A 322 -11.47 3.76 -10.95
N GLY A 323 -11.36 4.06 -9.66
CA GLY A 323 -10.84 5.33 -9.14
C GLY A 323 -11.88 6.45 -9.14
N PHE A 324 -11.40 7.69 -9.21
CA PHE A 324 -12.19 8.89 -9.01
C PHE A 324 -11.94 9.90 -10.11
N THR A 325 -12.81 10.89 -10.21
CA THR A 325 -12.65 12.05 -11.08
C THR A 325 -12.63 13.34 -10.25
N PRO A 326 -11.71 14.27 -10.53
CA PRO A 326 -11.62 15.53 -9.81
C PRO A 326 -12.53 16.63 -10.39
N PHE A 327 -13.25 16.37 -11.47
CA PHE A 327 -13.92 17.41 -12.28
C PHE A 327 -14.91 18.24 -11.46
N SER A 328 -15.72 17.61 -10.63
CA SER A 328 -16.72 18.30 -9.83
C SER A 328 -16.12 19.19 -8.74
N SER A 329 -14.90 18.91 -8.30
CA SER A 329 -14.20 19.71 -7.30
C SER A 329 -13.67 21.05 -7.85
N LEU A 330 -13.77 21.27 -9.15
CA LEU A 330 -13.32 22.49 -9.85
C LEU A 330 -14.48 23.34 -10.38
N HIS A 331 -15.73 22.90 -10.28
CA HIS A 331 -16.88 23.56 -10.86
C HIS A 331 -17.21 24.93 -10.23
N PHE A 332 -16.66 25.24 -9.06
CA PHE A 332 -16.81 26.57 -8.43
C PHE A 332 -15.97 27.65 -9.12
N LEU A 333 -14.96 27.26 -9.90
CA LEU A 333 -14.12 28.21 -10.63
C LEU A 333 -14.88 28.84 -11.80
N PRO A 334 -14.73 30.16 -12.05
CA PRO A 334 -15.33 30.85 -13.20
C PRO A 334 -14.91 30.24 -14.54
N ALA A 335 -15.78 30.39 -15.54
CA ALA A 335 -15.58 29.78 -16.87
C ALA A 335 -14.33 30.30 -17.60
N ASP A 336 -13.96 31.55 -17.44
CA ASP A 336 -12.75 32.16 -17.98
C ASP A 336 -11.49 31.62 -17.30
N VAL A 337 -11.53 31.40 -15.98
CA VAL A 337 -10.46 30.73 -15.22
C VAL A 337 -10.29 29.29 -15.72
N LEU A 338 -11.37 28.53 -15.83
CA LEU A 338 -11.33 27.15 -16.37
C LEU A 338 -10.81 27.10 -17.80
N THR A 339 -11.13 28.11 -18.63
CA THR A 339 -10.61 28.24 -19.99
C THR A 339 -9.10 28.48 -19.98
N THR A 340 -8.61 29.38 -19.13
CA THR A 340 -7.18 29.68 -18.97
C THR A 340 -6.39 28.46 -18.46
N LEU A 341 -7.00 27.70 -17.57
CA LEU A 341 -6.44 26.43 -17.05
C LEU A 341 -6.53 25.27 -18.06
N GLU A 342 -7.12 25.49 -19.23
CA GLU A 342 -7.38 24.44 -20.23
C GLU A 342 -8.12 23.23 -19.62
N PHE A 343 -9.15 23.51 -18.82
CA PHE A 343 -9.90 22.46 -18.11
C PHE A 343 -10.42 21.38 -19.05
N SER A 344 -10.18 20.12 -18.69
CA SER A 344 -10.70 18.95 -19.39
C SER A 344 -11.61 18.13 -18.48
N ALA A 345 -12.85 17.93 -18.87
CA ALA A 345 -13.80 17.09 -18.16
C ALA A 345 -13.63 15.59 -18.47
N THR A 346 -12.66 15.21 -19.28
CA THR A 346 -12.42 13.82 -19.69
C THR A 346 -11.04 13.30 -19.31
N ASP A 347 -10.08 14.19 -19.07
CA ASP A 347 -8.75 13.79 -18.63
C ASP A 347 -8.67 13.77 -17.11
N ALA A 348 -8.84 12.55 -16.54
CA ALA A 348 -8.78 12.37 -15.11
C ALA A 348 -7.37 12.47 -14.51
N PHE A 349 -6.30 12.53 -15.33
CA PHE A 349 -4.94 12.67 -14.85
C PHE A 349 -4.50 14.12 -14.77
N PHE A 350 -4.82 14.89 -15.80
CA PHE A 350 -4.49 16.29 -15.94
C PHE A 350 -5.75 17.10 -16.23
N PRO A 351 -6.64 17.27 -15.24
CA PRO A 351 -7.88 18.02 -15.45
C PRO A 351 -7.62 19.49 -15.77
N VAL A 352 -6.47 20.01 -15.35
CA VAL A 352 -6.00 21.39 -15.58
C VAL A 352 -4.53 21.39 -16.01
N VAL A 353 -4.10 22.42 -16.74
CA VAL A 353 -2.70 22.63 -17.12
C VAL A 353 -2.06 23.58 -16.13
N LEU A 354 -1.14 23.05 -15.33
CA LEU A 354 -0.39 23.80 -14.32
C LEU A 354 1.10 23.81 -14.63
N ASP A 355 1.80 24.75 -14.05
CA ASP A 355 3.25 24.82 -13.93
C ASP A 355 3.67 24.83 -12.44
N GLY A 356 4.95 25.14 -12.16
CA GLY A 356 5.46 25.16 -10.78
C GLY A 356 5.28 23.82 -10.08
N LYS A 357 5.54 22.73 -10.78
CA LYS A 357 5.36 21.36 -10.31
C LYS A 357 3.91 21.09 -9.85
N GLY A 358 2.96 21.67 -10.61
CA GLY A 358 1.52 21.52 -10.42
C GLY A 358 0.92 22.38 -9.31
N SER A 359 1.59 23.44 -8.94
CA SER A 359 1.11 24.33 -7.87
C SER A 359 0.68 25.71 -8.36
N THR A 360 1.04 26.10 -9.59
CA THR A 360 0.77 27.44 -10.12
C THR A 360 0.33 27.41 -11.59
N ASN A 361 -0.16 28.56 -12.08
CA ASN A 361 -0.29 28.84 -13.51
C ASN A 361 0.14 30.29 -13.75
N ALA A 362 1.13 30.49 -14.61
CA ALA A 362 1.73 31.81 -14.86
C ALA A 362 0.73 32.86 -15.41
N GLN A 363 -0.42 32.44 -15.97
CA GLN A 363 -1.47 33.33 -16.47
C GLN A 363 -2.52 33.69 -15.38
N LEU A 364 -2.47 33.02 -14.23
CA LEU A 364 -3.37 33.20 -13.08
C LEU A 364 -2.51 33.29 -11.80
N PRO A 365 -1.74 34.40 -11.64
CA PRO A 365 -0.77 34.52 -10.55
C PRO A 365 -1.41 34.52 -9.15
N ASP A 366 -2.67 34.89 -9.05
CA ASP A 366 -3.43 35.00 -7.78
C ASP A 366 -4.11 33.69 -7.39
N ILE A 367 -3.97 32.63 -8.23
CA ILE A 367 -4.56 31.31 -7.95
C ILE A 367 -3.44 30.28 -7.78
N GLY A 368 -3.40 29.64 -6.61
CA GLY A 368 -2.52 28.52 -6.30
C GLY A 368 -3.27 27.18 -6.23
N PHE A 369 -2.55 26.09 -6.38
CA PHE A 369 -3.11 24.74 -6.38
C PHE A 369 -2.30 23.80 -5.49
N VAL A 370 -3.00 22.99 -4.66
CA VAL A 370 -2.40 21.95 -3.81
C VAL A 370 -3.15 20.64 -4.01
N GLY A 371 -2.43 19.53 -4.17
CA GLY A 371 -2.99 18.19 -4.23
C GLY A 371 -3.62 17.82 -5.57
N PHE A 372 -3.34 18.54 -6.68
CA PHE A 372 -3.86 18.23 -8.03
C PHE A 372 -3.03 17.22 -8.80
N TYR A 373 -2.03 16.65 -8.18
CA TYR A 373 -1.32 15.49 -8.71
C TYR A 373 -1.84 14.20 -8.11
N ARG A 374 -1.84 13.17 -8.91
CA ARG A 374 -2.32 11.84 -8.51
C ARG A 374 -1.27 11.15 -7.63
N GLY A 375 -1.47 11.21 -6.32
CA GLY A 375 -0.64 10.52 -5.34
C GLY A 375 -0.82 11.14 -3.95
N PRO A 376 -0.92 10.33 -2.90
CA PRO A 376 -1.10 10.79 -1.52
C PRO A 376 0.24 11.24 -0.92
N TYR A 377 0.93 12.11 -1.59
CA TYR A 377 2.25 12.57 -1.16
C TYR A 377 2.12 13.80 -0.28
N TRP A 378 1.92 13.57 1.00
CA TRP A 378 1.72 14.62 2.00
C TRP A 378 2.85 15.65 1.98
N GLY A 379 4.10 15.18 1.99
CA GLY A 379 5.26 16.08 1.88
C GLY A 379 5.25 16.93 0.62
N VAL A 380 4.80 16.38 -0.53
CA VAL A 380 4.70 17.16 -1.78
C VAL A 380 3.59 18.20 -1.67
N MET A 381 2.43 17.86 -1.10
CA MET A 381 1.35 18.83 -0.88
C MET A 381 1.78 19.96 0.05
N GLU A 382 2.50 19.66 1.11
CA GLU A 382 3.10 20.65 2.01
C GLU A 382 4.09 21.56 1.25
N MET A 383 4.96 20.97 0.42
CA MET A 383 5.89 21.76 -0.41
C MET A 383 5.18 22.57 -1.49
N GLN A 384 4.09 22.09 -2.07
CA GLN A 384 3.26 22.87 -2.99
C GLN A 384 2.67 24.10 -2.29
N ALA A 385 2.11 23.93 -1.08
CA ALA A 385 1.57 25.05 -0.30
C ALA A 385 2.66 26.11 -0.03
N ARG A 386 3.86 25.69 0.39
CA ARG A 386 4.99 26.58 0.62
C ARG A 386 5.44 27.29 -0.66
N ASN A 387 5.48 26.57 -1.80
CA ASN A 387 5.86 27.15 -3.08
C ASN A 387 4.87 28.21 -3.57
N VAL A 388 3.57 27.97 -3.36
CA VAL A 388 2.52 28.97 -3.67
C VAL A 388 2.68 30.21 -2.80
N ALA A 389 2.82 30.04 -1.49
CA ALA A 389 3.01 31.15 -0.54
C ALA A 389 4.27 31.98 -0.88
N GLU A 390 5.40 31.32 -1.19
CA GLU A 390 6.62 31.99 -1.60
C GLU A 390 6.45 32.74 -2.94
N SER A 391 5.67 32.19 -3.88
CA SER A 391 5.37 32.85 -5.16
C SER A 391 4.59 34.14 -4.94
N TRP A 392 3.58 34.14 -4.09
CA TRP A 392 2.79 35.32 -3.76
C TRP A 392 3.63 36.37 -3.03
N PHE A 393 4.41 35.97 -2.01
CA PHE A 393 5.29 36.86 -1.29
C PHE A 393 6.31 37.58 -2.21
N ARG A 394 6.90 36.85 -3.16
CA ARG A 394 7.83 37.44 -4.15
C ARG A 394 7.13 38.44 -5.10
N SER A 395 5.89 38.17 -5.47
CA SER A 395 5.08 39.05 -6.30
C SER A 395 4.83 40.40 -5.63
N GLU A 396 4.52 40.37 -4.33
CA GLU A 396 4.31 41.60 -3.55
C GLU A 396 5.59 42.40 -3.27
N SER A 397 6.74 41.73 -3.21
CA SER A 397 8.03 42.35 -2.87
C SER A 397 8.65 43.19 -4.01
N GLY A 398 8.02 43.19 -5.20
CA GLY A 398 8.36 44.05 -6.33
C GLY A 398 9.20 43.38 -7.43
N PRO A 399 9.42 44.09 -8.56
CA PRO A 399 9.96 43.50 -9.79
C PRO A 399 11.43 43.05 -9.71
N GLU A 400 12.19 43.45 -8.72
CA GLU A 400 13.58 42.98 -8.52
C GLU A 400 13.68 41.51 -8.10
N LEU A 401 12.59 40.95 -7.59
CA LEU A 401 12.46 39.55 -7.19
C LEU A 401 11.70 38.70 -8.22
N SER A 402 11.34 39.28 -9.38
CA SER A 402 10.62 38.58 -10.45
C SER A 402 11.44 37.41 -11.00
N SER A 403 10.73 36.37 -11.44
CA SER A 403 11.33 35.13 -11.98
C SER A 403 12.31 35.45 -13.12
N SER A 404 13.47 34.78 -13.14
CA SER A 404 14.42 34.86 -14.25
C SER A 404 13.78 34.38 -15.56
N ALA A 405 14.34 34.80 -16.71
CA ALA A 405 13.87 34.32 -18.01
C ALA A 405 13.92 32.77 -18.12
N GLU A 406 14.88 32.14 -17.44
CA GLU A 406 15.02 30.68 -17.36
C GLU A 406 13.86 30.06 -16.61
N ALA A 407 13.46 30.61 -15.47
CA ALA A 407 12.31 30.10 -14.69
C ALA A 407 10.97 30.27 -15.42
N ILE A 408 10.82 31.33 -16.20
CA ILE A 408 9.64 31.54 -17.06
C ILE A 408 9.60 30.50 -18.18
N GLU A 409 10.73 30.21 -18.79
CA GLU A 409 10.85 29.20 -19.84
C GLU A 409 10.62 27.78 -19.28
N GLU A 410 11.14 27.46 -18.11
CA GLU A 410 10.90 26.21 -17.43
C GLU A 410 9.39 25.97 -17.17
N LYS A 411 8.70 26.97 -16.63
CA LYS A 411 7.24 26.92 -16.42
C LYS A 411 6.48 26.72 -17.75
N ARG A 412 6.93 27.38 -18.85
CA ARG A 412 6.33 27.17 -20.16
C ARG A 412 6.49 25.73 -20.65
N GLN A 413 7.69 25.17 -20.52
CA GLN A 413 7.98 23.79 -20.90
C GLN A 413 7.18 22.78 -20.07
N GLU A 414 7.01 23.04 -18.78
CA GLU A 414 6.17 22.20 -17.91
C GLU A 414 4.73 22.12 -18.44
N ARG A 415 4.10 23.27 -18.76
CA ARG A 415 2.75 23.28 -19.34
C ARG A 415 2.68 22.57 -20.70
N GLU A 416 3.69 22.69 -21.54
CA GLU A 416 3.75 21.94 -22.80
C GLU A 416 3.83 20.44 -22.57
N THR A 417 4.65 19.99 -21.64
CA THR A 417 4.73 18.57 -21.27
C THR A 417 3.39 18.02 -20.78
N VAL A 418 2.62 18.79 -19.99
CA VAL A 418 1.26 18.40 -19.58
C VAL A 418 0.34 18.23 -20.79
N ARG A 419 0.41 19.16 -21.78
CA ARG A 419 -0.39 19.05 -23.03
C ARG A 419 0.02 17.83 -23.86
N GLU A 420 1.32 17.53 -23.93
CA GLU A 420 1.83 16.32 -24.60
C GLU A 420 1.29 15.05 -23.93
N PHE A 421 1.27 14.97 -22.61
CA PHE A 421 0.69 13.84 -21.88
C PHE A 421 -0.80 13.66 -22.19
N ARG A 422 -1.58 14.73 -22.22
CA ARG A 422 -3.00 14.69 -22.61
C ARG A 422 -3.18 14.14 -24.04
N ASN A 423 -2.36 14.62 -24.97
CA ASN A 423 -2.45 14.24 -26.39
C ASN A 423 -1.94 12.83 -26.66
N ALA A 424 -1.02 12.32 -25.89
CA ALA A 424 -0.48 10.98 -26.06
C ALA A 424 -1.50 9.88 -25.78
N GLY A 425 -2.63 10.18 -25.11
CA GLY A 425 -3.69 9.22 -24.78
C GLY A 425 -3.23 8.03 -23.95
N SER A 426 -1.97 8.03 -23.55
CA SER A 426 -1.33 6.99 -22.78
C SER A 426 -0.70 7.62 -21.54
N THR A 427 -1.26 7.31 -20.40
CA THR A 427 -0.71 7.66 -19.10
C THR A 427 0.51 6.79 -18.83
N LEU A 428 1.60 7.10 -19.48
CA LEU A 428 2.84 6.33 -19.43
C LEU A 428 3.56 6.48 -18.10
N GLN A 429 3.23 7.49 -17.32
CA GLN A 429 3.82 7.74 -16.02
C GLN A 429 2.83 8.52 -15.16
N PHE A 430 2.82 8.24 -13.87
CA PHE A 430 2.24 9.19 -12.93
C PHE A 430 3.05 10.47 -13.00
N PRO A 431 2.41 11.66 -13.12
CA PRO A 431 3.12 12.93 -13.07
C PRO A 431 3.96 13.10 -11.82
N MET A 432 3.70 12.29 -10.81
CA MET A 432 4.33 12.31 -9.49
C MET A 432 5.10 11.03 -9.17
N GLY A 433 5.51 10.29 -10.19
CA GLY A 433 6.32 9.09 -10.01
C GLY A 433 7.69 9.35 -9.37
N ASP A 434 8.12 10.61 -9.28
CA ASP A 434 9.38 11.02 -8.70
C ASP A 434 9.21 11.84 -7.41
N TYR A 435 8.71 11.20 -6.36
CA TYR A 435 8.54 11.83 -5.05
C TYR A 435 9.83 12.46 -4.53
N VAL A 436 10.96 11.74 -4.62
CA VAL A 436 12.27 12.23 -4.14
C VAL A 436 12.72 13.46 -4.91
N GLY A 437 12.60 13.42 -6.25
CA GLY A 437 12.93 14.56 -7.10
C GLY A 437 12.04 15.77 -6.84
N LEU A 438 10.74 15.58 -6.61
CA LEU A 438 9.80 16.63 -6.24
C LEU A 438 10.19 17.29 -4.92
N MET A 439 10.40 16.51 -3.86
CA MET A 439 10.77 17.02 -2.54
C MET A 439 12.07 17.81 -2.59
N GLU A 440 13.12 17.28 -3.22
CA GLU A 440 14.41 17.94 -3.36
C GLU A 440 14.34 19.20 -4.24
N SER A 441 13.55 19.16 -5.32
CA SER A 441 13.38 20.31 -6.20
C SER A 441 12.59 21.44 -5.53
N PHE A 442 11.47 21.13 -4.87
CA PHE A 442 10.74 22.12 -4.07
C PHE A 442 11.59 22.69 -2.94
N ALA A 443 12.34 21.85 -2.23
CA ALA A 443 13.21 22.30 -1.14
C ALA A 443 14.22 23.36 -1.62
N ARG A 444 14.77 23.19 -2.84
CA ARG A 444 15.62 24.21 -3.47
C ARG A 444 14.86 25.50 -3.78
N ASP A 445 13.63 25.40 -4.33
CA ASP A 445 12.83 26.56 -4.71
C ASP A 445 12.44 27.42 -3.50
N VAL A 446 12.04 26.77 -2.40
CA VAL A 446 11.67 27.44 -1.15
C VAL A 446 12.84 27.60 -0.17
N ARG A 447 14.07 27.28 -0.59
CA ARG A 447 15.32 27.43 0.15
C ARG A 447 15.35 26.69 1.51
N VAL A 448 14.71 25.53 1.58
CA VAL A 448 14.73 24.65 2.74
C VAL A 448 15.82 23.61 2.57
N SER A 449 16.64 23.43 3.60
CA SER A 449 17.68 22.40 3.61
C SER A 449 17.21 21.14 4.31
N ARG A 450 17.42 19.98 3.67
CA ARG A 450 17.15 18.68 4.27
C ARG A 450 18.03 18.44 5.49
N SER A 451 17.42 18.08 6.62
CA SER A 451 18.14 17.69 7.83
C SER A 451 18.86 16.34 7.65
N PRO A 452 20.13 16.20 8.10
CA PRO A 452 20.89 14.96 8.03
C PRO A 452 20.30 13.89 8.97
N LEU A 453 20.60 12.61 8.69
CA LEU A 453 20.25 11.49 9.58
C LEU A 453 21.39 11.07 10.51
N ASP A 454 22.58 11.66 10.41
CA ASP A 454 23.79 11.33 11.19
C ASP A 454 24.18 9.83 11.11
N THR A 455 24.13 9.28 9.91
CA THR A 455 24.28 7.84 9.63
C THR A 455 25.61 7.50 8.97
N GLY A 456 26.65 8.29 9.19
CA GLY A 456 28.00 8.01 8.66
C GLY A 456 28.13 8.16 7.14
N GLY A 457 27.33 9.04 6.53
CA GLY A 457 27.41 9.37 5.10
C GLY A 457 26.32 8.74 4.23
N TRP A 458 25.39 7.98 4.81
CA TRP A 458 24.17 7.55 4.10
C TRP A 458 23.06 8.60 4.27
N ASP A 459 22.57 9.11 3.15
CA ASP A 459 21.53 10.16 3.14
C ASP A 459 20.15 9.66 3.58
N GLY A 460 19.87 8.36 3.38
CA GLY A 460 18.62 7.71 3.80
C GLY A 460 17.37 8.17 3.06
N PRO A 461 16.18 7.78 3.56
CA PRO A 461 14.92 8.07 2.90
C PRO A 461 14.49 9.54 3.04
N VAL A 462 13.78 10.02 2.03
CA VAL A 462 13.12 11.33 2.01
C VAL A 462 11.80 11.24 2.75
N ILE A 463 11.66 12.01 3.84
CA ILE A 463 10.43 12.15 4.62
C ILE A 463 10.17 13.63 4.92
N PRO A 464 8.91 14.09 5.11
CA PRO A 464 8.58 15.50 5.36
C PRO A 464 9.33 16.12 6.54
N ALA A 465 9.46 15.42 7.67
CA ALA A 465 10.12 15.91 8.89
C ALA A 465 11.59 16.32 8.70
N ARG A 466 12.22 15.95 7.60
CA ARG A 466 13.58 16.37 7.26
C ARG A 466 13.65 17.70 6.52
N TYR A 467 12.52 18.31 6.17
CA TYR A 467 12.44 19.53 5.36
C TYR A 467 11.76 20.67 6.10
N MET A 468 12.19 20.90 7.34
CA MET A 468 11.70 21.98 8.17
C MET A 468 12.23 23.33 7.68
N ASP A 469 11.35 24.33 7.65
CA ASP A 469 11.74 25.72 7.44
C ASP A 469 12.61 26.24 8.58
N GLU A 470 13.49 27.23 8.30
CA GLU A 470 14.39 27.81 9.32
C GLU A 470 13.63 28.58 10.41
N SER A 471 12.44 29.09 10.13
CA SER A 471 11.58 29.71 11.14
C SER A 471 11.00 28.66 12.09
N CYS A 472 10.49 27.56 11.53
CA CYS A 472 9.98 26.42 12.29
C CYS A 472 11.08 25.73 13.12
N LYS A 473 12.32 25.67 12.63
CA LYS A 473 13.47 25.15 13.39
C LYS A 473 13.79 25.97 14.65
N LYS A 474 13.41 27.25 14.67
CA LYS A 474 13.57 28.15 15.83
C LYS A 474 12.44 28.01 16.85
N ASP A 475 11.31 27.47 16.44
CA ASP A 475 10.22 27.10 17.35
C ASP A 475 10.56 25.77 18.02
N GLU A 476 10.73 25.79 19.33
CA GLU A 476 11.13 24.61 20.11
C GLU A 476 10.13 23.46 20.00
N ASN A 477 8.83 23.75 19.91
CA ASN A 477 7.78 22.75 19.79
C ASN A 477 7.80 22.09 18.40
N MET A 478 7.78 22.88 17.32
CA MET A 478 7.81 22.38 15.96
C MET A 478 9.09 21.59 15.67
N ASN A 479 10.23 22.11 16.10
CA ASN A 479 11.51 21.41 15.97
C ASN A 479 11.54 20.10 16.79
N GLY A 480 10.95 20.11 17.98
CA GLY A 480 10.80 18.92 18.82
C GLY A 480 9.97 17.82 18.17
N GLU A 481 8.87 18.17 17.52
CA GLU A 481 8.01 17.24 16.76
C GLU A 481 8.76 16.62 15.57
N ALA A 482 9.43 17.43 14.77
CA ALA A 482 10.25 16.95 13.65
C ALA A 482 11.36 16.01 14.14
N GLN A 483 12.04 16.37 15.23
CA GLN A 483 13.10 15.54 15.82
C GLN A 483 12.55 14.21 16.34
N THR A 484 11.38 14.21 16.98
CA THR A 484 10.70 12.99 17.43
C THR A 484 10.46 12.05 16.27
N THR A 485 9.97 12.55 15.14
CA THR A 485 9.76 11.74 13.91
C THR A 485 11.09 11.21 13.36
N VAL A 486 12.15 12.03 13.32
CA VAL A 486 13.48 11.62 12.83
C VAL A 486 14.11 10.57 13.76
N ASP A 487 13.98 10.71 15.07
CA ASP A 487 14.52 9.74 16.03
C ASP A 487 13.75 8.41 15.96
N SER A 488 12.44 8.46 15.80
CA SER A 488 11.60 7.28 15.52
C SER A 488 12.02 6.58 14.23
N LEU A 489 12.27 7.34 13.16
CA LEU A 489 12.80 6.81 11.90
C LEU A 489 14.15 6.10 12.09
N ARG A 490 15.07 6.71 12.85
CA ARG A 490 16.36 6.08 13.17
C ARG A 490 16.19 4.74 13.88
N GLY A 491 15.25 4.64 14.83
CA GLY A 491 14.92 3.38 15.51
C GLY A 491 14.45 2.29 14.55
N VAL A 492 13.72 2.64 13.48
CA VAL A 492 13.27 1.70 12.45
C VAL A 492 14.41 1.31 11.52
N LEU A 493 15.22 2.27 11.08
CA LEU A 493 16.35 2.03 10.18
C LEU A 493 17.50 1.26 10.84
N PHE A 494 17.71 1.47 12.14
CA PHE A 494 18.82 0.90 12.92
C PHE A 494 18.30 0.27 14.23
N PRO A 495 17.53 -0.83 14.13
CA PRO A 495 17.03 -1.51 15.32
C PRO A 495 18.17 -2.04 16.18
N GLU A 496 17.98 -2.05 17.50
CA GLU A 496 18.96 -2.60 18.46
C GLU A 496 19.30 -4.06 18.12
N PRO A 497 20.56 -4.46 18.25
CA PRO A 497 20.97 -5.83 18.00
C PRO A 497 20.19 -6.82 18.87
N GLY A 498 19.56 -7.81 18.22
CA GLY A 498 18.76 -8.83 18.92
C GLY A 498 17.33 -8.43 19.24
N SER A 499 16.90 -7.20 18.91
CA SER A 499 15.49 -6.82 18.98
C SER A 499 14.68 -7.57 17.92
N SER A 500 13.49 -8.02 18.29
CA SER A 500 12.53 -8.59 17.34
C SER A 500 11.97 -7.48 16.45
N SER A 501 11.93 -7.68 15.14
CA SER A 501 11.43 -6.71 14.17
C SER A 501 10.01 -7.07 13.72
N LEU A 502 9.05 -6.16 13.93
CA LEU A 502 7.70 -6.32 13.39
C LEU A 502 7.71 -6.45 11.86
N ALA A 503 8.55 -5.69 11.18
CA ALA A 503 8.68 -5.75 9.72
C ALA A 503 9.11 -7.14 9.24
N MET A 504 10.08 -7.76 9.92
CA MET A 504 10.52 -9.13 9.64
C MET A 504 9.42 -10.14 9.95
N ALA A 505 8.73 -9.97 11.09
CA ALA A 505 7.62 -10.84 11.47
C ALA A 505 6.46 -10.73 10.48
N SER A 506 6.07 -9.53 10.08
CA SER A 506 5.01 -9.29 9.10
C SER A 506 5.35 -9.88 7.73
N ALA A 507 6.57 -9.66 7.24
CA ALA A 507 7.03 -10.22 5.97
C ALA A 507 7.05 -11.76 5.99
N THR A 508 7.55 -12.36 7.07
CA THR A 508 7.58 -13.83 7.24
C THR A 508 6.16 -14.38 7.34
N PHE A 509 5.31 -13.77 8.18
CA PHE A 509 3.93 -14.22 8.40
C PHE A 509 3.14 -14.20 7.09
N ARG A 510 3.17 -13.07 6.35
CA ARG A 510 2.55 -12.95 5.04
C ARG A 510 2.99 -14.07 4.09
N ALA A 511 4.31 -14.30 4.02
CA ALA A 511 4.89 -15.27 3.09
C ALA A 511 4.60 -16.74 3.47
N LEU A 512 4.01 -17.02 4.63
CA LEU A 512 3.52 -18.37 4.99
C LEU A 512 2.22 -18.75 4.30
N HIS A 513 1.41 -17.77 3.84
CA HIS A 513 0.12 -18.04 3.20
C HIS A 513 0.22 -19.03 2.04
N GLY A 514 -0.80 -19.88 1.88
CA GLY A 514 -0.92 -20.87 0.81
C GLY A 514 -0.61 -22.28 1.28
N THR A 515 -0.34 -23.18 0.32
CA THR A 515 -0.18 -24.61 0.59
C THR A 515 1.28 -25.04 0.44
N TRP A 516 1.72 -25.85 1.37
CA TRP A 516 3.07 -26.38 1.49
C TRP A 516 3.06 -27.90 1.45
N ARG A 517 3.94 -28.50 0.67
CA ARG A 517 4.25 -29.91 0.83
C ARG A 517 5.30 -30.03 1.93
N PHE A 518 5.08 -30.91 2.89
CA PHE A 518 6.08 -31.16 3.91
C PHE A 518 6.56 -32.62 3.91
N THR A 519 7.76 -32.77 4.43
CA THR A 519 8.36 -34.04 4.75
C THR A 519 8.98 -33.94 6.14
N ARG A 520 8.49 -34.75 7.06
CA ARG A 520 8.98 -34.85 8.43
C ARG A 520 9.81 -36.11 8.58
N THR A 521 11.02 -35.97 9.09
CA THR A 521 11.95 -37.06 9.37
C THR A 521 12.19 -37.12 10.87
N PRO A 522 11.44 -37.95 11.62
CA PRO A 522 11.69 -38.18 13.03
C PRO A 522 12.97 -39.00 13.22
N VAL A 523 13.61 -38.87 14.39
CA VAL A 523 14.76 -39.70 14.74
C VAL A 523 14.22 -41.07 15.22
N ASN A 524 14.63 -42.16 14.56
CA ASN A 524 14.23 -43.55 14.83
C ASN A 524 12.79 -43.95 14.43
N GLU A 525 12.12 -43.18 13.58
CA GLU A 525 10.81 -43.51 13.02
C GLU A 525 10.81 -43.31 11.50
N ASP A 526 9.78 -43.84 10.83
CA ASP A 526 9.61 -43.73 9.41
C ASP A 526 9.31 -42.25 9.00
N ARG A 527 9.74 -41.88 7.81
CA ARG A 527 9.50 -40.60 7.21
C ARG A 527 8.02 -40.40 6.92
N VAL A 528 7.49 -39.22 7.26
CA VAL A 528 6.08 -38.85 7.07
C VAL A 528 6.01 -37.67 6.09
N SER A 529 5.05 -37.73 5.15
CA SER A 529 4.80 -36.66 4.18
C SER A 529 3.34 -36.22 4.22
N GLY A 530 3.10 -34.97 3.82
CA GLY A 530 1.76 -34.40 3.79
C GLY A 530 1.72 -33.00 3.21
N THR A 531 0.59 -32.35 3.41
CA THR A 531 0.37 -30.95 3.04
C THR A 531 -0.01 -30.11 4.24
N MET A 532 0.40 -28.86 4.23
CA MET A 532 0.09 -27.86 5.24
C MET A 532 -0.45 -26.61 4.54
N THR A 533 -1.67 -26.19 4.86
CA THR A 533 -2.31 -25.03 4.22
C THR A 533 -2.64 -23.96 5.25
N PHE A 534 -2.24 -22.74 4.97
CA PHE A 534 -2.56 -21.54 5.77
C PHE A 534 -3.74 -20.80 5.16
N HIS A 535 -4.85 -20.73 5.89
CA HIS A 535 -6.06 -20.01 5.51
C HIS A 535 -6.15 -18.71 6.29
N PRO A 536 -6.10 -17.53 5.63
CA PRO A 536 -6.22 -16.26 6.31
C PRO A 536 -7.63 -16.03 6.80
N ARG A 537 -7.74 -15.33 7.94
CA ARG A 537 -9.03 -14.88 8.47
C ARG A 537 -8.86 -13.61 9.31
N TYR A 538 -9.97 -12.96 9.61
CA TYR A 538 -9.97 -11.86 10.58
C TYR A 538 -9.52 -12.37 11.95
N PRO A 539 -8.73 -11.56 12.69
CA PRO A 539 -8.29 -11.94 14.02
C PRO A 539 -9.48 -12.24 14.94
N SER A 540 -9.49 -13.44 15.51
CA SER A 540 -10.53 -13.90 16.45
C SER A 540 -10.30 -13.41 17.89
N SER A 541 -9.24 -12.63 18.14
CA SER A 541 -8.89 -12.09 19.46
C SER A 541 -8.27 -10.70 19.31
N GLU A 542 -8.50 -9.82 20.28
CA GLU A 542 -7.89 -8.51 20.35
C GLU A 542 -6.36 -8.60 20.50
N GLY A 543 -5.63 -7.55 20.07
CA GLY A 543 -4.17 -7.49 20.17
C GLY A 543 -3.44 -8.09 18.97
N TYR A 544 -4.14 -8.72 18.03
CA TYR A 544 -3.55 -9.29 16.82
C TYR A 544 -3.94 -8.49 15.58
N GLU A 545 -3.03 -8.46 14.60
CA GLU A 545 -3.19 -7.76 13.33
C GLU A 545 -3.68 -8.68 12.22
N LYS A 546 -3.12 -9.91 12.18
CA LYS A 546 -3.48 -10.96 11.21
C LYS A 546 -3.58 -12.31 11.90
N GLU A 547 -4.37 -13.21 11.34
CA GLU A 547 -4.56 -14.55 11.85
C GLU A 547 -4.71 -15.55 10.69
N TYR A 548 -4.02 -16.68 10.81
CA TYR A 548 -4.22 -17.85 9.94
C TYR A 548 -4.69 -19.03 10.75
N ILE A 549 -5.64 -19.79 10.22
CA ILE A 549 -5.84 -21.17 10.62
C ILE A 549 -5.00 -22.05 9.69
N CYS A 550 -4.25 -22.95 10.26
CA CYS A 550 -3.37 -23.86 9.55
C CYS A 550 -3.92 -25.27 9.63
N GLU A 551 -4.05 -25.94 8.49
CA GLU A 551 -4.46 -27.34 8.39
C GLU A 551 -3.27 -28.18 7.93
N GLU A 552 -2.90 -29.19 8.70
CA GLU A 552 -1.87 -30.17 8.37
C GLU A 552 -2.56 -31.52 8.07
N CYS A 553 -2.44 -32.01 6.83
CA CYS A 553 -2.99 -33.28 6.35
C CYS A 553 -1.85 -34.23 6.02
N LEU A 554 -1.84 -35.41 6.62
CA LEU A 554 -0.88 -36.47 6.30
C LEU A 554 -1.34 -37.25 5.06
N GLU A 555 -0.41 -37.66 4.20
CA GLU A 555 -0.73 -38.57 3.08
C GLU A 555 -1.27 -39.94 3.53
N SER A 556 -1.00 -40.32 4.77
CA SER A 556 -1.39 -41.59 5.36
C SER A 556 -2.68 -41.55 6.18
N SER A 557 -3.31 -40.38 6.34
CA SER A 557 -4.50 -40.19 7.21
C SER A 557 -5.44 -39.17 6.60
N ASP A 558 -6.76 -39.43 6.75
CA ASP A 558 -7.80 -38.47 6.36
C ASP A 558 -8.06 -37.43 7.49
N GLU A 559 -7.39 -37.55 8.64
CA GLU A 559 -7.54 -36.61 9.75
C GLU A 559 -6.57 -35.43 9.57
N ALA A 560 -7.13 -34.20 9.62
CA ALA A 560 -6.35 -32.98 9.60
C ALA A 560 -6.07 -32.51 11.04
N ALA A 561 -4.81 -32.19 11.33
CA ALA A 561 -4.46 -31.41 12.52
C ALA A 561 -4.58 -29.91 12.22
N ARG A 562 -4.99 -29.13 13.23
CA ARG A 562 -5.13 -27.68 13.08
C ARG A 562 -4.33 -26.93 14.13
N SER A 563 -3.85 -25.76 13.72
CA SER A 563 -3.22 -24.77 14.59
C SER A 563 -3.59 -23.35 14.15
N VAL A 564 -3.52 -22.39 15.07
CA VAL A 564 -3.77 -20.99 14.79
C VAL A 564 -2.47 -20.21 14.90
N TYR A 565 -2.15 -19.47 13.86
CA TYR A 565 -1.01 -18.56 13.80
C TYR A 565 -1.51 -17.12 13.87
N ARG A 566 -0.92 -16.31 14.75
CA ARG A 566 -1.31 -14.91 14.95
C ARG A 566 -0.11 -13.99 14.82
N LEU A 567 -0.29 -12.90 14.08
CA LEU A 567 0.63 -11.79 14.06
C LEU A 567 0.15 -10.73 15.05
N ALA A 568 0.96 -10.43 16.06
CA ALA A 568 0.65 -9.44 17.08
C ALA A 568 0.79 -8.01 16.53
N LYS A 569 0.08 -7.07 17.15
CA LYS A 569 0.22 -5.63 16.88
C LYS A 569 1.57 -5.11 17.38
N GLU A 570 1.96 -3.94 16.88
CA GLU A 570 3.17 -3.24 17.30
C GLU A 570 3.23 -3.07 18.83
N GLY A 571 4.42 -3.25 19.41
CA GLY A 571 4.62 -3.19 20.88
C GLY A 571 4.45 -4.52 21.60
N SER A 572 4.02 -5.60 20.93
CA SER A 572 3.87 -6.93 21.52
C SER A 572 5.02 -7.86 21.12
N THR A 573 5.46 -8.72 22.03
CA THR A 573 6.47 -9.77 21.75
C THR A 573 6.06 -11.08 22.40
N PRO A 574 6.21 -12.27 21.74
CA PRO A 574 6.68 -12.45 20.36
C PRO A 574 5.64 -11.97 19.35
N TYR A 575 6.10 -11.48 18.20
CA TYR A 575 5.20 -10.98 17.15
C TYR A 575 4.41 -12.10 16.47
N ILE A 576 4.98 -13.29 16.28
CA ILE A 576 4.24 -14.46 15.75
C ILE A 576 4.04 -15.45 16.87
N GLY A 577 2.78 -15.75 17.18
CA GLY A 577 2.40 -16.77 18.13
C GLY A 577 1.67 -17.93 17.44
N ILE A 578 1.80 -19.12 18.00
CA ILE A 578 1.17 -20.36 17.53
C ILE A 578 0.35 -20.97 18.66
N TRP A 579 -0.86 -21.39 18.35
CA TRP A 579 -1.81 -22.02 19.27
C TRP A 579 -2.23 -23.38 18.74
N ASP A 580 -2.36 -24.34 19.63
CA ASP A 580 -3.02 -25.62 19.35
C ASP A 580 -4.54 -25.40 19.25
N VAL A 581 -5.21 -26.23 18.46
CA VAL A 581 -6.67 -26.26 18.30
C VAL A 581 -7.20 -27.56 18.93
N ASP A 582 -8.29 -27.46 19.69
CA ASP A 582 -9.04 -28.62 20.14
C ASP A 582 -10.15 -28.95 19.13
N LEU A 583 -9.89 -29.93 18.27
CA LEU A 583 -10.82 -30.33 17.20
C LEU A 583 -12.17 -30.87 17.74
N ALA A 584 -12.20 -31.34 18.99
CA ALA A 584 -13.43 -31.87 19.61
C ALA A 584 -14.32 -30.75 20.15
N GLU A 585 -13.75 -29.62 20.54
CA GLU A 585 -14.49 -28.45 21.07
C GLU A 585 -14.91 -27.51 19.95
N ASP A 586 -13.95 -26.90 19.26
CA ASP A 586 -14.18 -26.05 18.10
C ASP A 586 -12.97 -26.12 17.14
N PRO A 587 -13.14 -26.70 15.95
CA PRO A 587 -12.05 -26.92 15.02
C PRO A 587 -11.46 -25.60 14.46
N ASN A 588 -12.07 -24.46 14.73
CA ASN A 588 -11.61 -23.14 14.30
C ASN A 588 -11.10 -22.26 15.43
N SER A 589 -11.18 -22.72 16.69
CA SER A 589 -10.78 -21.91 17.85
C SER A 589 -9.37 -22.22 18.34
N ALA A 590 -8.61 -21.17 18.68
CA ALA A 590 -7.33 -21.32 19.37
C ALA A 590 -7.59 -21.75 20.82
N ALA A 591 -7.14 -22.96 21.20
CA ALA A 591 -7.38 -23.52 22.52
C ALA A 591 -6.23 -23.21 23.49
N ARG A 592 -4.99 -23.55 23.14
CA ARG A 592 -3.83 -23.42 24.02
C ARG A 592 -2.66 -22.78 23.28
N PHE A 593 -2.03 -21.78 23.91
CA PHE A 593 -0.78 -21.23 23.40
C PHE A 593 0.30 -22.31 23.38
N SER A 594 0.87 -22.56 22.21
CA SER A 594 1.95 -23.50 22.01
C SER A 594 3.31 -22.81 22.19
N HIS A 595 3.63 -21.88 21.32
CA HIS A 595 4.88 -21.13 21.42
C HIS A 595 4.86 -19.86 20.54
N GLY A 596 5.85 -18.99 20.76
CA GLY A 596 6.06 -17.81 19.94
C GLY A 596 7.37 -17.86 19.18
N LEU A 597 7.42 -17.28 18.00
CA LEU A 597 8.60 -17.19 17.16
C LEU A 597 9.37 -15.89 17.43
N CYS A 598 10.62 -16.01 17.88
CA CYS A 598 11.57 -14.90 17.96
C CYS A 598 12.43 -14.91 16.69
N LEU A 599 12.14 -13.99 15.75
CA LEU A 599 12.83 -13.92 14.48
C LEU A 599 14.10 -13.08 14.58
N ALA A 600 15.20 -13.60 14.02
CA ALA A 600 16.44 -12.88 13.83
C ALA A 600 16.49 -12.22 12.44
N PRO A 601 17.29 -11.16 12.24
CA PRO A 601 17.54 -10.59 10.91
C PRO A 601 18.00 -11.67 9.93
N ALA A 602 17.59 -11.54 8.66
CA ALA A 602 17.97 -12.51 7.64
C ALA A 602 19.48 -12.44 7.37
N LYS A 603 20.14 -13.58 7.34
CA LYS A 603 21.57 -13.72 7.05
C LYS A 603 21.81 -14.48 5.76
N LEU A 604 22.86 -14.11 5.04
CA LEU A 604 23.28 -14.82 3.87
C LEU A 604 23.86 -16.19 4.28
N ASP A 605 23.19 -17.25 3.88
CA ASP A 605 23.73 -18.60 4.00
C ASP A 605 24.77 -18.83 2.88
N LYS A 606 26.00 -19.11 3.27
CA LYS A 606 27.13 -19.25 2.36
C LYS A 606 27.05 -20.52 1.49
N GLU A 607 26.31 -21.53 1.93
CA GLU A 607 26.18 -22.79 1.19
C GLU A 607 25.13 -22.66 0.07
N SER A 608 23.97 -22.12 0.39
CA SER A 608 22.88 -21.93 -0.58
C SER A 608 22.99 -20.62 -1.38
N GLY A 609 23.75 -19.64 -0.90
CA GLY A 609 23.80 -18.29 -1.47
C GLY A 609 22.50 -17.49 -1.30
N LYS A 610 21.59 -17.94 -0.43
CA LYS A 610 20.30 -17.29 -0.18
C LYS A 610 20.24 -16.68 1.21
N PHE A 611 19.38 -15.68 1.39
CA PHE A 611 19.11 -15.15 2.71
C PHE A 611 18.17 -16.09 3.49
N VAL A 612 18.47 -16.29 4.77
CA VAL A 612 17.70 -17.15 5.67
C VAL A 612 17.33 -16.37 6.93
N VAL A 613 16.03 -16.36 7.25
CA VAL A 613 15.51 -15.88 8.53
C VAL A 613 15.47 -17.03 9.51
N HIS A 614 16.21 -16.93 10.60
CA HIS A 614 16.14 -17.90 11.68
C HIS A 614 15.18 -17.44 12.75
N ALA A 615 14.35 -18.38 13.24
CA ALA A 615 13.52 -18.14 14.40
C ALA A 615 13.69 -19.27 15.42
N THR A 616 13.71 -18.88 16.68
CA THR A 616 13.72 -19.83 17.80
C THR A 616 12.42 -19.73 18.55
N ALA A 617 11.92 -20.88 18.96
CA ALA A 617 10.73 -20.99 19.80
C ALA A 617 11.02 -21.89 20.98
N GLY A 618 10.73 -21.40 22.18
CA GLY A 618 10.80 -22.13 23.44
C GLY A 618 9.97 -21.40 24.47
N ALA A 619 9.08 -22.10 25.16
CA ALA A 619 8.46 -21.59 26.37
C ALA A 619 9.20 -22.15 27.58
N GLU A 620 9.37 -21.36 28.65
CA GLU A 620 9.84 -21.88 29.92
C GLU A 620 8.94 -23.02 30.38
N GLY A 621 9.51 -24.21 30.59
CA GLY A 621 8.79 -25.39 31.03
C GLY A 621 8.27 -26.33 29.94
N GLN A 622 8.60 -26.13 28.67
CA GLN A 622 8.28 -27.09 27.60
C GLN A 622 9.40 -28.11 27.37
N ASP A 623 9.00 -29.36 27.07
CA ASP A 623 9.90 -30.50 26.80
C ASP A 623 10.57 -30.45 25.41
N SER A 624 10.34 -29.41 24.62
CA SER A 624 10.89 -29.26 23.27
C SER A 624 11.21 -27.82 22.92
N ARG A 625 12.30 -27.61 22.21
CA ARG A 625 12.70 -26.37 21.55
C ARG A 625 12.52 -26.55 20.06
N HIS A 626 11.98 -25.53 19.39
CA HIS A 626 11.82 -25.50 17.94
C HIS A 626 12.74 -24.43 17.33
N GLU A 627 13.40 -24.81 16.25
CA GLU A 627 14.24 -23.91 15.44
C GLU A 627 13.69 -23.89 14.01
N TYR A 628 13.44 -22.69 13.51
CA TYR A 628 12.89 -22.46 12.18
C TYR A 628 13.94 -21.76 11.31
N ALA A 629 14.00 -22.13 10.03
CA ALA A 629 14.82 -21.46 9.04
C ALA A 629 13.99 -21.24 7.78
N PHE A 630 13.67 -19.96 7.50
CA PHE A 630 12.89 -19.54 6.35
C PHE A 630 13.85 -19.02 5.27
N GLN A 631 13.90 -19.70 4.14
CA GLN A 631 14.73 -19.30 3.00
C GLN A 631 14.01 -18.21 2.22
N LEU A 632 14.66 -17.06 2.00
CA LEU A 632 14.08 -15.92 1.31
C LEU A 632 14.53 -15.88 -0.15
N GLU A 633 13.61 -15.47 -1.02
CA GLU A 633 13.88 -15.05 -2.39
C GLU A 633 13.06 -13.77 -2.67
N GLY A 634 13.74 -12.61 -2.59
CA GLY A 634 13.05 -11.33 -2.55
C GLY A 634 12.10 -11.22 -1.37
N VAL A 635 10.81 -11.05 -1.65
CA VAL A 635 9.75 -10.96 -0.63
C VAL A 635 9.05 -12.31 -0.37
N THR A 636 9.47 -13.39 -1.02
CA THR A 636 8.81 -14.71 -0.91
C THR A 636 9.64 -15.69 -0.10
N ILE A 637 8.99 -16.75 0.37
CA ILE A 637 9.63 -17.91 1.01
C ILE A 637 9.35 -19.14 0.13
N PRO A 638 10.32 -19.64 -0.64
CA PRO A 638 10.14 -20.86 -1.45
C PRO A 638 10.19 -22.14 -0.60
N SER A 639 10.96 -22.15 0.50
CA SER A 639 11.06 -23.28 1.41
C SER A 639 11.42 -22.85 2.82
N TRP A 640 11.08 -23.67 3.80
CA TRP A 640 11.48 -23.49 5.19
C TRP A 640 11.61 -24.83 5.93
N THR A 641 12.33 -24.81 7.04
CA THR A 641 12.53 -25.98 7.88
C THR A 641 12.13 -25.71 9.32
N CYS A 642 11.67 -26.75 10.01
CA CYS A 642 11.44 -26.74 11.45
C CYS A 642 12.17 -27.93 12.07
N THR A 643 13.08 -27.68 13.00
CA THR A 643 13.78 -28.71 13.77
C THR A 643 13.28 -28.68 15.21
N ALA A 644 12.68 -29.78 15.64
CA ALA A 644 12.29 -29.98 17.02
C ALA A 644 13.39 -30.73 17.79
N SER A 645 13.80 -30.18 18.94
CA SER A 645 14.83 -30.76 19.80
C SER A 645 14.29 -30.96 21.22
N GLY A 646 14.77 -31.99 21.91
CA GLY A 646 14.47 -32.20 23.33
C GLY A 646 15.22 -31.19 24.23
N THR A 647 14.85 -31.14 25.51
CA THR A 647 15.50 -30.27 26.52
C THR A 647 16.99 -30.52 26.69
N ASN A 648 17.47 -31.74 26.36
CA ASN A 648 18.88 -32.10 26.31
C ASN A 648 19.61 -31.69 25.03
N GLY A 649 18.93 -30.97 24.12
CA GLY A 649 19.49 -30.54 22.82
C GLY A 649 19.52 -31.64 21.74
N SER A 650 19.05 -32.86 22.04
CA SER A 650 18.97 -33.90 21.00
C SER A 650 17.83 -33.62 20.01
N THR A 651 18.11 -33.66 18.72
CA THR A 651 17.08 -33.52 17.67
C THR A 651 16.07 -34.65 17.77
N LYS A 652 14.77 -34.30 17.81
CA LYS A 652 13.66 -35.24 17.78
C LYS A 652 13.14 -35.46 16.36
N SER A 653 13.02 -34.38 15.59
CA SER A 653 12.59 -34.44 14.18
C SER A 653 13.02 -33.22 13.41
N THR A 654 13.17 -33.36 12.10
CA THR A 654 13.31 -32.24 11.15
C THR A 654 12.21 -32.33 10.11
N THR A 655 11.50 -31.22 9.91
CA THR A 655 10.46 -31.10 8.88
C THR A 655 10.92 -30.07 7.85
N VAL A 656 10.86 -30.45 6.59
CA VAL A 656 11.16 -29.58 5.45
C VAL A 656 9.86 -29.27 4.73
N TYR A 657 9.62 -28.01 4.47
CA TYR A 657 8.44 -27.50 3.77
C TYR A 657 8.84 -26.86 2.46
N THR A 658 8.15 -27.19 1.39
CA THR A 658 8.31 -26.61 0.05
C THR A 658 6.97 -26.10 -0.44
N ARG A 659 6.96 -24.92 -1.02
CA ARG A 659 5.74 -24.31 -1.55
C ARG A 659 5.18 -25.14 -2.71
N LEU A 660 3.85 -25.32 -2.77
CA LEU A 660 3.15 -25.96 -3.88
C LEU A 660 2.69 -24.95 -4.93
#